data_ced26118ddf418c27649cfaf9dad43fa
#
_entry.id   ced26118ddf418c27649cfaf9dad43fa
#
_cell.length_a   1.000
_cell.length_b   1.000
_cell.length_c   1.000
_cell.angle_alpha   90.00
_cell.angle_beta   90.00
_cell.angle_gamma   90.00
#
_symmetry.space_group_name_H-M   'P 1'
#
loop_
_entity.id
_entity.type
_entity.pdbx_description
1 polymer ?
#
loop_
_entity_poly.entity_id
_entity_poly.type
_entity_poly.pdbx_seq_one_letter_code
_entity_poly.pdbx_strand_id
1 'polypeptide(L)'
;MNLIDDGFDRYYSEKLWEMIPEYYRNEDGLSDRPDVLRSIIEIIASQVAVVRRSHDALWNDQYIELCDQWAVPYIGDLLATRLLSSSNERGQRVDVAKTIYYRRRKGTLGVLEELISDISGWEGNVTEYYQHLARLYHGLEAAPAESRFTKTPKGGTANLRSLQGAQLLNSDFNEYSHTPEFRRHNGSLGKLNIQKLGINLYRIRAYAINGGQPFKLDDNRFCFDPSGRNTQLMQMRSRDNNYNNWVEANPWEVMAPMSCHLFNHCNFNITAAVANVLRIEDGVSDGALVRLLKRIPNKVFSESDLTQLVAQLNEPELQNEATRLTLFNYGLAENCGRSGLYPKSVSINYDDMITSAEVAAADLNDWPRSIPNRALLFDPEKGRIEVNGLSDEFTVNYFYGTCAPIGAGSYQRDLPPLLVKTNVTGGGALSASEINNEGASEIQDNLSYRPLSDKLSVRDLTLRAKNGCRPYITMETNWVLRCTDGETDAKILLDGLWIGSSDNDNEIIIRGDGDYESVLIRHCTLDPGGSRDIAEQIIWPVRLVIENKVEYLKIERSIVGQIILRGNGLIEHLEVIDSIVDVRSHLNLWEQSEIEPAPEPSHSIAINLPSSTVTLSGVTVFGEVNVNRLWCSNSIITEMVDVSDT
;
A
#
# COMPACT_ATOMS: atom_id res chain seq x y z
N MET A 1 -17.99 14.84 1.14
CA MET A 1 -18.44 15.78 0.10
C MET A 1 -18.26 17.17 0.66
N ASN A 2 -17.16 17.84 0.35
CA ASN A 2 -16.97 19.24 0.73
C ASN A 2 -18.07 20.02 0.03
N LEU A 3 -19.00 20.56 0.79
CA LEU A 3 -20.02 21.48 0.31
C LEU A 3 -19.28 22.73 -0.18
N ILE A 4 -18.92 22.75 -1.45
CA ILE A 4 -18.58 24.00 -2.11
C ILE A 4 -19.84 24.85 -1.95
N ASP A 5 -19.72 25.97 -1.25
CA ASP A 5 -20.81 26.94 -1.14
C ASP A 5 -21.06 27.51 -2.54
N ASP A 6 -22.02 26.91 -3.24
CA ASP A 6 -22.43 27.32 -4.59
C ASP A 6 -23.37 28.54 -4.58
N GLY A 7 -23.66 29.04 -3.39
CA GLY A 7 -24.50 30.20 -3.18
C GLY A 7 -25.99 29.99 -3.47
N PHE A 8 -26.43 28.81 -3.88
CA PHE A 8 -27.85 28.57 -4.21
C PHE A 8 -28.79 28.70 -2.99
N ASP A 9 -28.34 28.20 -1.83
CA ASP A 9 -29.13 28.33 -0.61
C ASP A 9 -29.42 29.79 -0.29
N ARG A 10 -28.39 30.63 -0.37
CA ARG A 10 -28.52 32.08 -0.13
C ARG A 10 -29.37 32.75 -1.22
N TYR A 11 -29.11 32.44 -2.49
CA TYR A 11 -29.83 33.02 -3.62
C TYR A 11 -31.33 32.74 -3.52
N TYR A 12 -31.74 31.49 -3.27
CA TYR A 12 -33.15 31.15 -3.16
C TYR A 12 -33.78 31.69 -1.89
N SER A 13 -33.05 31.77 -0.78
CA SER A 13 -33.53 32.42 0.45
C SER A 13 -33.89 33.89 0.20
N GLU A 14 -32.99 34.63 -0.43
CA GLU A 14 -33.24 36.04 -0.77
C GLU A 14 -34.41 36.18 -1.76
N LYS A 15 -34.44 35.36 -2.83
CA LYS A 15 -35.51 35.43 -3.84
C LYS A 15 -36.88 35.06 -3.31
N LEU A 16 -37.03 34.03 -2.53
CA LEU A 16 -38.28 33.63 -1.93
C LEU A 16 -38.74 34.64 -0.89
N TRP A 17 -37.80 35.22 -0.14
CA TRP A 17 -38.12 36.32 0.79
C TRP A 17 -38.61 37.57 0.08
N GLU A 18 -38.02 37.95 -1.04
CA GLU A 18 -38.50 39.08 -1.88
C GLU A 18 -39.93 38.88 -2.42
N MET A 19 -40.33 37.63 -2.69
CA MET A 19 -41.66 37.29 -3.20
C MET A 19 -42.77 37.46 -2.15
N ILE A 20 -42.43 37.52 -0.86
CA ILE A 20 -43.40 37.74 0.20
C ILE A 20 -43.78 39.23 0.25
N PRO A 21 -45.09 39.56 0.31
CA PRO A 21 -45.50 40.93 0.41
C PRO A 21 -44.86 41.66 1.60
N GLU A 22 -44.49 42.91 1.40
CA GLU A 22 -43.75 43.73 2.38
C GLU A 22 -44.47 43.80 3.74
N TYR A 23 -45.80 43.78 3.74
CA TYR A 23 -46.59 43.76 4.97
C TYR A 23 -46.17 42.58 5.89
N TYR A 24 -46.12 41.38 5.37
CA TYR A 24 -45.77 40.19 6.17
C TYR A 24 -44.31 40.20 6.61
N ARG A 25 -43.41 40.72 5.78
CA ARG A 25 -42.00 40.85 6.13
C ARG A 25 -41.79 41.83 7.28
N ASN A 26 -42.55 42.93 7.29
CA ASN A 26 -42.50 43.93 8.35
C ASN A 26 -43.15 43.40 9.65
N GLU A 27 -44.25 42.67 9.55
CA GLU A 27 -44.91 42.04 10.71
C GLU A 27 -44.02 40.99 11.36
N ASP A 28 -43.26 40.19 10.58
CA ASP A 28 -42.31 39.19 11.12
C ASP A 28 -41.21 39.86 11.95
N GLY A 29 -40.68 41.00 11.48
CA GLY A 29 -39.67 41.76 12.22
C GLY A 29 -40.21 42.49 13.46
N LEU A 30 -41.55 42.73 13.56
CA LEU A 30 -42.18 43.39 14.70
C LEU A 30 -42.83 42.42 15.70
N SER A 31 -42.83 41.14 15.39
CA SER A 31 -43.45 40.09 16.22
C SER A 31 -42.69 39.84 17.52
N ASP A 32 -43.34 39.22 18.53
CA ASP A 32 -42.72 38.80 19.79
C ASP A 32 -41.56 37.83 19.60
N ARG A 33 -41.50 37.17 18.42
CA ARG A 33 -40.42 36.29 17.97
C ARG A 33 -40.04 36.68 16.55
N PRO A 34 -39.13 37.64 16.38
CA PRO A 34 -38.70 38.09 15.06
C PRO A 34 -38.01 36.96 14.27
N ASP A 35 -38.08 37.08 12.95
CA ASP A 35 -37.44 36.19 11.97
C ASP A 35 -37.97 34.74 11.92
N VAL A 36 -39.13 34.43 12.48
CA VAL A 36 -39.71 33.08 12.40
C VAL A 36 -40.16 32.75 10.97
N LEU A 37 -40.86 33.69 10.32
CA LEU A 37 -41.29 33.53 8.92
C LEU A 37 -40.08 33.43 8.01
N ARG A 38 -39.05 34.24 8.25
CA ARG A 38 -37.79 34.19 7.53
C ARG A 38 -37.11 32.84 7.66
N SER A 39 -37.02 32.27 8.85
CA SER A 39 -36.44 30.94 9.09
C SER A 39 -37.20 29.84 8.36
N ILE A 40 -38.54 29.93 8.28
CA ILE A 40 -39.36 28.98 7.50
C ILE A 40 -39.00 29.08 6.01
N ILE A 41 -38.88 30.31 5.49
CA ILE A 41 -38.50 30.53 4.10
C ILE A 41 -37.08 30.02 3.82
N GLU A 42 -36.17 30.18 4.73
CA GLU A 42 -34.78 29.63 4.60
C GLU A 42 -34.79 28.09 4.53
N ILE A 43 -35.63 27.41 5.32
CA ILE A 43 -35.80 25.95 5.22
C ILE A 43 -36.40 25.57 3.85
N ILE A 44 -37.40 26.30 3.36
CA ILE A 44 -37.96 26.03 2.04
C ILE A 44 -36.93 26.31 0.95
N ALA A 45 -36.17 27.39 1.05
CA ALA A 45 -35.10 27.75 0.12
C ALA A 45 -34.00 26.67 0.02
N SER A 46 -33.64 26.10 1.14
CA SER A 46 -32.67 24.99 1.14
C SER A 46 -33.14 23.77 0.33
N GLN A 47 -34.45 23.46 0.41
CA GLN A 47 -35.02 22.38 -0.40
C GLN A 47 -35.11 22.76 -1.89
N VAL A 48 -35.38 24.01 -2.21
CA VAL A 48 -35.35 24.52 -3.60
C VAL A 48 -33.93 24.44 -4.16
N ALA A 49 -32.91 24.77 -3.36
CA ALA A 49 -31.51 24.63 -3.75
C ALA A 49 -31.14 23.18 -4.03
N VAL A 50 -31.60 22.21 -3.21
CA VAL A 50 -31.43 20.78 -3.48
C VAL A 50 -32.04 20.37 -4.82
N VAL A 51 -33.28 20.81 -5.09
CA VAL A 51 -33.95 20.55 -6.39
C VAL A 51 -33.16 21.15 -7.56
N ARG A 52 -32.63 22.35 -7.38
CA ARG A 52 -31.80 22.99 -8.41
C ARG A 52 -30.50 22.20 -8.68
N ARG A 53 -29.78 21.80 -7.64
CA ARG A 53 -28.59 20.96 -7.77
C ARG A 53 -28.90 19.64 -8.47
N SER A 54 -30.02 19.00 -8.11
CA SER A 54 -30.49 17.78 -8.79
C SER A 54 -30.81 18.02 -10.27
N HIS A 55 -31.39 19.15 -10.60
CA HIS A 55 -31.67 19.52 -12.00
C HIS A 55 -30.36 19.75 -12.79
N ASP A 56 -29.37 20.41 -12.18
CA ASP A 56 -28.10 20.65 -12.84
C ASP A 56 -27.31 19.34 -12.99
N ALA A 57 -27.39 18.42 -12.01
CA ALA A 57 -26.81 17.09 -12.09
C ALA A 57 -27.37 16.26 -13.25
N LEU A 58 -28.65 16.39 -13.59
CA LEU A 58 -29.26 15.72 -14.75
C LEU A 58 -28.54 16.04 -16.08
N TRP A 59 -27.97 17.23 -16.20
CA TRP A 59 -27.18 17.59 -17.39
C TRP A 59 -25.86 16.80 -17.41
N ASN A 60 -25.17 16.75 -16.28
CA ASN A 60 -23.91 16.04 -16.16
C ASN A 60 -24.08 14.53 -16.35
N ASP A 61 -25.20 13.96 -15.87
CA ASP A 61 -25.52 12.55 -15.98
C ASP A 61 -25.79 12.06 -17.42
N GLN A 62 -25.88 12.97 -18.38
CA GLN A 62 -25.96 12.60 -19.80
C GLN A 62 -24.58 12.28 -20.43
N TYR A 63 -23.48 12.63 -19.77
CA TYR A 63 -22.12 12.45 -20.27
C TYR A 63 -21.36 11.47 -19.40
N ILE A 64 -20.83 10.42 -20.03
CA ILE A 64 -20.11 9.35 -19.31
C ILE A 64 -18.91 9.87 -18.50
N GLU A 65 -18.28 10.96 -18.92
CA GLU A 65 -17.16 11.57 -18.25
C GLU A 65 -17.56 12.36 -16.99
N LEU A 66 -18.77 12.91 -16.97
CA LEU A 66 -19.26 13.83 -15.94
C LEU A 66 -20.30 13.20 -15.02
N CYS A 67 -20.97 12.13 -15.48
CA CYS A 67 -22.08 11.52 -14.76
C CYS A 67 -21.69 10.97 -13.40
N ASP A 68 -22.64 10.91 -12.49
CA ASP A 68 -22.47 10.17 -11.25
C ASP A 68 -22.35 8.66 -11.50
N GLN A 69 -21.73 7.94 -10.56
CA GLN A 69 -21.46 6.50 -10.71
C GLN A 69 -22.74 5.68 -10.94
N TRP A 70 -23.86 6.07 -10.34
CA TRP A 70 -25.13 5.38 -10.51
C TRP A 70 -25.67 5.42 -11.96
N ALA A 71 -25.31 6.45 -12.75
CA ALA A 71 -25.75 6.61 -14.13
C ALA A 71 -24.97 5.76 -15.14
N VAL A 72 -23.73 5.35 -14.79
CA VAL A 72 -22.84 4.56 -15.66
C VAL A 72 -23.50 3.28 -16.17
N PRO A 73 -24.18 2.45 -15.34
CA PRO A 73 -24.87 1.25 -15.81
C PRO A 73 -25.96 1.53 -16.86
N TYR A 74 -26.72 2.60 -16.70
CA TYR A 74 -27.78 2.97 -17.64
C TYR A 74 -27.22 3.41 -19.00
N ILE A 75 -26.14 4.18 -19.00
CA ILE A 75 -25.42 4.54 -20.23
C ILE A 75 -24.84 3.28 -20.88
N GLY A 76 -24.30 2.36 -20.09
CA GLY A 76 -23.78 1.07 -20.54
C GLY A 76 -24.86 0.21 -21.22
N ASP A 77 -26.06 0.16 -20.68
CA ASP A 77 -27.19 -0.59 -21.26
C ASP A 77 -27.57 -0.04 -22.63
N LEU A 78 -27.54 1.27 -22.84
CA LEU A 78 -27.79 1.88 -24.16
C LEU A 78 -26.78 1.41 -25.23
N LEU A 79 -25.54 1.12 -24.79
CA LEU A 79 -24.48 0.61 -25.66
C LEU A 79 -24.42 -0.92 -25.70
N ALA A 80 -25.32 -1.60 -24.98
CA ALA A 80 -25.30 -3.05 -24.76
C ALA A 80 -23.93 -3.56 -24.26
N THR A 81 -23.31 -2.82 -23.34
CA THR A 81 -22.04 -3.17 -22.70
C THR A 81 -22.32 -4.06 -21.50
N ARG A 82 -21.61 -5.21 -21.42
CA ARG A 82 -21.58 -5.99 -20.18
C ARG A 82 -20.63 -5.30 -19.22
N LEU A 83 -21.18 -4.77 -18.15
CA LEU A 83 -20.41 -4.06 -17.14
C LEU A 83 -19.49 -5.01 -16.37
N LEU A 84 -18.34 -4.49 -15.99
CA LEU A 84 -17.42 -5.10 -15.06
C LEU A 84 -18.04 -5.16 -13.65
N SER A 85 -17.31 -5.80 -12.72
CA SER A 85 -17.72 -5.84 -11.32
C SER A 85 -18.02 -4.42 -10.78
N SER A 86 -19.07 -4.29 -9.98
CA SER A 86 -19.44 -3.04 -9.31
C SER A 86 -18.32 -2.47 -8.42
N SER A 87 -17.38 -3.31 -8.01
CA SER A 87 -16.20 -2.92 -7.23
C SER A 87 -15.15 -2.13 -8.02
N ASN A 88 -15.25 -2.09 -9.35
CA ASN A 88 -14.31 -1.38 -10.21
C ASN A 88 -14.99 -0.21 -10.93
N GLU A 89 -15.26 0.86 -10.21
CA GLU A 89 -15.95 2.06 -10.72
C GLU A 89 -15.22 2.72 -11.89
N ARG A 90 -13.89 2.86 -11.77
CA ARG A 90 -13.04 3.41 -12.84
C ARG A 90 -13.14 2.57 -14.09
N GLY A 91 -12.94 1.27 -13.96
CA GLY A 91 -12.97 0.35 -15.09
C GLY A 91 -14.34 0.31 -15.78
N GLN A 92 -15.44 0.39 -15.02
CA GLN A 92 -16.79 0.48 -15.58
C GLN A 92 -16.99 1.72 -16.43
N ARG A 93 -16.59 2.88 -15.92
CA ARG A 93 -16.72 4.15 -16.65
C ARG A 93 -15.92 4.16 -17.93
N VAL A 94 -14.67 3.72 -17.88
CA VAL A 94 -13.79 3.68 -19.07
C VAL A 94 -14.27 2.63 -20.07
N ASP A 95 -14.74 1.47 -19.62
CA ASP A 95 -15.28 0.42 -20.50
C ASP A 95 -16.51 0.92 -21.27
N VAL A 96 -17.43 1.61 -20.61
CA VAL A 96 -18.59 2.23 -21.26
C VAL A 96 -18.16 3.31 -22.24
N ALA A 97 -17.25 4.20 -21.85
CA ALA A 97 -16.76 5.30 -22.69
C ALA A 97 -16.09 4.79 -23.98
N LYS A 98 -15.28 3.72 -23.86
CA LYS A 98 -14.51 3.16 -24.99
C LYS A 98 -15.17 1.95 -25.66
N THR A 99 -16.39 1.53 -25.31
CA THR A 99 -17.06 0.33 -25.83
C THR A 99 -17.03 0.23 -27.37
N ILE A 100 -17.36 1.32 -28.07
CA ILE A 100 -17.39 1.34 -29.54
C ILE A 100 -15.98 1.21 -30.12
N TYR A 101 -15.01 1.85 -29.49
CA TYR A 101 -13.61 1.78 -29.87
C TYR A 101 -13.07 0.35 -29.78
N TYR A 102 -13.31 -0.33 -28.65
CA TYR A 102 -12.90 -1.71 -28.46
C TYR A 102 -13.58 -2.67 -29.42
N ARG A 103 -14.89 -2.51 -29.67
CA ARG A 103 -15.62 -3.36 -30.63
C ARG A 103 -15.09 -3.25 -32.06
N ARG A 104 -14.70 -2.06 -32.49
CA ARG A 104 -14.14 -1.83 -33.83
C ARG A 104 -12.76 -2.44 -34.03
N ARG A 105 -11.97 -2.58 -32.96
CA ARG A 105 -10.58 -3.04 -32.99
C ARG A 105 -10.39 -4.40 -32.32
N LYS A 106 -11.47 -5.10 -32.03
CA LYS A 106 -11.46 -6.40 -31.37
C LYS A 106 -10.52 -7.37 -32.08
N GLY A 107 -9.63 -8.03 -31.31
CA GLY A 107 -8.70 -9.03 -31.81
C GLY A 107 -7.30 -8.50 -32.16
N THR A 108 -7.00 -7.24 -31.87
CA THR A 108 -5.64 -6.69 -32.01
C THR A 108 -4.92 -6.68 -30.65
N LEU A 109 -3.61 -6.94 -30.63
CA LEU A 109 -2.82 -6.93 -29.39
C LEU A 109 -2.81 -5.57 -28.72
N GLY A 110 -2.62 -4.50 -29.48
CA GLY A 110 -2.59 -3.14 -28.93
C GLY A 110 -3.88 -2.74 -28.22
N VAL A 111 -5.05 -3.20 -28.69
CA VAL A 111 -6.32 -2.96 -27.98
C VAL A 111 -6.40 -3.75 -26.67
N LEU A 112 -5.82 -4.96 -26.64
CA LEU A 112 -5.79 -5.74 -25.39
C LEU A 112 -4.89 -5.08 -24.34
N GLU A 113 -3.75 -4.54 -24.74
CA GLU A 113 -2.85 -3.78 -23.84
C GLU A 113 -3.54 -2.53 -23.31
N GLU A 114 -4.19 -1.76 -24.19
CA GLU A 114 -4.94 -0.56 -23.80
C GLU A 114 -6.12 -0.91 -22.88
N LEU A 115 -6.89 -1.97 -23.19
CA LEU A 115 -7.99 -2.45 -22.37
C LEU A 115 -7.53 -2.84 -20.95
N ILE A 116 -6.38 -3.51 -20.85
CA ILE A 116 -5.80 -3.91 -19.58
C ILE A 116 -5.46 -2.67 -18.74
N SER A 117 -4.79 -1.69 -19.35
CA SER A 117 -4.44 -0.44 -18.67
C SER A 117 -5.69 0.35 -18.25
N ASP A 118 -6.68 0.43 -19.11
CA ASP A 118 -7.91 1.16 -18.86
C ASP A 118 -8.73 0.55 -17.71
N ILE A 119 -8.83 -0.78 -17.66
CA ILE A 119 -9.60 -1.49 -16.63
C ILE A 119 -8.84 -1.54 -15.30
N SER A 120 -7.56 -1.92 -15.35
CA SER A 120 -6.78 -2.17 -14.13
C SER A 120 -6.14 -0.91 -13.55
N GLY A 121 -5.89 0.10 -14.37
CA GLY A 121 -5.09 1.26 -14.02
C GLY A 121 -3.58 1.00 -14.01
N TRP A 122 -3.16 -0.21 -14.44
CA TRP A 122 -1.76 -0.61 -14.50
C TRP A 122 -1.31 -0.77 -15.95
N GLU A 123 -0.06 -0.51 -16.19
CA GLU A 123 0.53 -0.84 -17.47
C GLU A 123 0.66 -2.36 -17.62
N GLY A 124 0.43 -2.84 -18.83
CA GLY A 124 0.52 -4.24 -19.15
C GLY A 124 1.05 -4.47 -20.54
N ASN A 125 1.66 -5.64 -20.74
CA ASN A 125 2.12 -6.11 -22.03
C ASN A 125 1.46 -7.43 -22.35
N VAL A 126 1.02 -7.61 -23.61
CA VAL A 126 0.41 -8.83 -24.10
C VAL A 126 1.41 -9.61 -24.92
N THR A 127 1.73 -10.81 -24.48
CA THR A 127 2.67 -11.71 -25.15
C THR A 127 1.94 -12.88 -25.77
N GLU A 128 2.20 -13.15 -27.04
CA GLU A 128 1.69 -14.33 -27.73
C GLU A 128 2.58 -15.54 -27.40
N TYR A 129 2.05 -16.50 -26.66
CA TYR A 129 2.84 -17.64 -26.16
C TYR A 129 3.34 -18.60 -27.25
N TYR A 130 2.85 -18.53 -28.48
CA TYR A 130 3.45 -19.29 -29.58
C TYR A 130 4.92 -18.89 -29.83
N GLN A 131 5.32 -17.66 -29.50
CA GLN A 131 6.69 -17.15 -29.63
C GLN A 131 7.64 -17.83 -28.65
N HIS A 132 7.14 -18.41 -27.58
CA HIS A 132 7.91 -19.05 -26.51
C HIS A 132 7.89 -20.57 -26.57
N LEU A 133 7.30 -21.15 -27.62
CA LEU A 133 7.35 -22.60 -27.86
C LEU A 133 8.77 -22.99 -28.29
N ALA A 134 9.35 -23.97 -27.60
CA ALA A 134 10.61 -24.56 -28.03
C ALA A 134 10.41 -25.35 -29.33
N ARG A 135 11.19 -25.02 -30.36
CA ARG A 135 11.21 -25.72 -31.63
C ARG A 135 12.36 -26.72 -31.64
N LEU A 136 12.07 -27.97 -31.89
CA LEU A 136 13.07 -28.99 -32.07
C LEU A 136 13.38 -29.12 -33.56
N TYR A 137 14.66 -29.04 -33.94
CA TYR A 137 15.12 -29.29 -35.29
C TYR A 137 15.14 -30.81 -35.56
N HIS A 138 14.51 -31.26 -36.58
CA HIS A 138 14.43 -32.69 -36.94
C HIS A 138 15.39 -33.08 -38.06
N GLY A 139 16.33 -32.25 -38.46
CA GLY A 139 17.36 -32.52 -39.46
C GLY A 139 16.92 -32.42 -40.94
N LEU A 140 15.61 -32.25 -41.22
CA LEU A 140 15.07 -31.99 -42.54
C LEU A 140 14.83 -30.49 -42.80
N GLU A 141 15.13 -29.65 -41.85
CA GLU A 141 14.98 -28.21 -41.98
C GLU A 141 16.27 -27.61 -42.56
N ALA A 142 16.10 -26.66 -43.48
CA ALA A 142 17.23 -25.93 -44.03
C ALA A 142 18.00 -25.19 -42.91
N ALA A 143 19.33 -25.17 -43.01
CA ALA A 143 20.16 -24.46 -42.05
C ALA A 143 19.71 -22.98 -41.94
N PRO A 144 19.69 -22.38 -40.72
CA PRO A 144 19.17 -21.03 -40.54
C PRO A 144 19.82 -19.95 -41.42
N ALA A 145 21.07 -20.16 -41.84
CA ALA A 145 21.82 -19.23 -42.69
C ALA A 145 21.42 -19.27 -44.19
N GLU A 146 20.81 -20.37 -44.66
CA GLU A 146 20.48 -20.57 -46.05
C GLU A 146 18.98 -20.44 -46.37
N SER A 147 18.12 -20.36 -45.39
CA SER A 147 16.68 -20.28 -45.53
C SER A 147 16.21 -18.89 -45.90
N ARG A 148 15.47 -18.76 -47.01
CA ARG A 148 14.73 -17.52 -47.33
C ARG A 148 13.70 -17.14 -46.25
N PHE A 149 13.42 -18.02 -45.32
CA PHE A 149 12.54 -17.85 -44.15
C PHE A 149 13.34 -17.58 -42.89
N THR A 150 14.53 -16.98 -42.99
CA THR A 150 15.46 -16.68 -41.89
C THR A 150 14.98 -15.64 -40.88
N LYS A 151 13.82 -15.11 -41.01
CA LYS A 151 13.20 -14.46 -39.86
C LYS A 151 12.68 -15.52 -38.91
N THR A 152 13.58 -16.12 -38.12
CA THR A 152 13.20 -16.83 -36.89
C THR A 152 12.26 -15.91 -36.16
N PRO A 153 11.03 -16.33 -35.85
CA PRO A 153 10.15 -15.51 -35.03
C PRO A 153 10.93 -15.10 -33.76
N LYS A 154 10.93 -13.85 -33.40
CA LYS A 154 11.53 -13.42 -32.13
C LYS A 154 11.01 -14.35 -31.05
N GLY A 155 11.87 -15.03 -30.31
CA GLY A 155 11.49 -15.96 -29.26
C GLY A 155 11.32 -17.43 -29.64
N GLY A 156 11.59 -17.83 -30.89
CA GLY A 156 11.44 -19.24 -31.38
C GLY A 156 12.39 -20.27 -30.76
N THR A 157 13.44 -19.84 -30.06
CA THR A 157 14.41 -20.70 -29.37
C THR A 157 14.74 -20.13 -28.00
N ALA A 158 14.55 -20.94 -26.96
CA ALA A 158 15.01 -20.58 -25.63
C ALA A 158 16.55 -20.57 -25.58
N ASN A 159 17.15 -19.43 -25.25
CA ASN A 159 18.58 -19.31 -25.10
C ASN A 159 18.98 -19.63 -23.64
N LEU A 160 19.21 -20.92 -23.35
CA LEU A 160 19.64 -21.39 -22.03
C LEU A 160 21.09 -20.98 -21.66
N ARG A 161 21.83 -20.37 -22.59
CA ARG A 161 23.19 -19.90 -22.37
C ARG A 161 23.27 -18.41 -22.07
N SER A 162 22.16 -17.69 -22.08
CA SER A 162 22.14 -16.27 -21.76
C SER A 162 22.29 -16.06 -20.24
N LEU A 163 23.47 -15.62 -19.84
CA LEU A 163 23.72 -15.24 -18.44
C LEU A 163 22.82 -14.08 -18.00
N GLN A 164 22.58 -13.13 -18.89
CA GLN A 164 21.71 -11.98 -18.63
C GLN A 164 20.26 -12.42 -18.39
N GLY A 165 19.73 -13.35 -19.19
CA GLY A 165 18.40 -13.92 -18.97
C GLY A 165 18.31 -14.69 -17.63
N ALA A 166 19.37 -15.40 -17.24
CA ALA A 166 19.44 -16.11 -15.97
C ALA A 166 19.46 -15.16 -14.76
N GLN A 167 20.13 -14.02 -14.88
CA GLN A 167 20.18 -12.99 -13.82
C GLN A 167 18.83 -12.29 -13.64
N LEU A 168 18.04 -12.20 -14.70
CA LEU A 168 16.71 -11.59 -14.65
C LEU A 168 15.62 -12.56 -14.16
N LEU A 169 15.93 -13.85 -13.99
CA LEU A 169 14.99 -14.82 -13.41
C LEU A 169 14.56 -14.35 -12.02
N ASN A 170 13.25 -14.30 -11.79
CA ASN A 170 12.64 -13.81 -10.57
C ASN A 170 12.83 -12.29 -10.29
N SER A 171 13.38 -11.52 -11.22
CA SER A 171 13.41 -10.08 -11.15
C SER A 171 12.14 -9.45 -11.74
N ASP A 172 11.95 -8.14 -11.57
CA ASP A 172 10.82 -7.41 -12.13
C ASP A 172 10.84 -7.35 -13.66
N PHE A 173 12.02 -7.56 -14.25
CA PHE A 173 12.25 -7.64 -15.69
C PHE A 173 12.35 -9.08 -16.21
N ASN A 174 11.89 -10.05 -15.40
CA ASN A 174 11.84 -11.44 -15.84
C ASN A 174 10.80 -11.62 -16.94
N GLU A 175 11.25 -11.63 -18.18
CA GLU A 175 10.42 -12.04 -19.28
C GLU A 175 10.14 -13.54 -19.17
N TYR A 176 8.89 -13.91 -19.05
CA TYR A 176 8.40 -15.29 -19.04
C TYR A 176 8.87 -16.13 -20.23
N SER A 177 9.45 -15.46 -21.17
CA SER A 177 9.92 -15.97 -22.45
C SER A 177 11.14 -16.86 -22.37
N HIS A 178 11.85 -16.87 -21.27
CA HIS A 178 13.16 -17.51 -21.21
C HIS A 178 13.09 -19.00 -20.84
N THR A 179 11.97 -19.48 -20.32
CA THR A 179 11.83 -20.88 -19.91
C THR A 179 10.89 -21.63 -20.85
N PRO A 180 11.36 -22.61 -21.62
CA PRO A 180 10.51 -23.42 -22.49
C PRO A 180 9.55 -24.27 -21.65
N GLU A 181 8.34 -24.48 -22.17
CA GLU A 181 7.31 -25.33 -21.59
C GLU A 181 7.32 -26.71 -22.27
N PHE A 182 7.62 -27.76 -21.53
CA PHE A 182 7.68 -29.14 -22.03
C PHE A 182 6.38 -29.94 -21.79
N ARG A 183 5.39 -29.35 -21.15
CA ARG A 183 4.10 -30.02 -20.94
C ARG A 183 3.32 -30.13 -22.24
N ARG A 184 2.40 -31.11 -22.30
CA ARG A 184 1.55 -31.30 -23.46
C ARG A 184 0.71 -30.05 -23.75
N HIS A 185 0.74 -29.57 -24.97
CA HIS A 185 0.01 -28.37 -25.39
C HIS A 185 -1.50 -28.61 -25.62
N ASN A 186 -1.94 -29.87 -25.67
CA ASN A 186 -3.33 -30.22 -25.87
C ASN A 186 -4.12 -30.19 -24.57
N GLY A 187 -5.17 -29.42 -24.54
CA GLY A 187 -6.04 -29.25 -23.37
C GLY A 187 -5.57 -28.17 -22.38
N SER A 188 -5.95 -28.30 -21.13
CA SER A 188 -5.70 -27.31 -20.07
C SER A 188 -4.30 -27.39 -19.43
N LEU A 189 -3.51 -28.41 -19.75
CA LEU A 189 -2.30 -28.75 -19.02
C LEU A 189 -1.06 -27.91 -19.37
N GLY A 190 -1.00 -27.19 -20.44
CA GLY A 190 0.14 -26.37 -20.83
C GLY A 190 -0.11 -24.89 -20.60
N LYS A 191 0.88 -24.15 -20.13
CA LYS A 191 0.85 -22.69 -20.03
C LYS A 191 1.04 -22.04 -21.39
N LEU A 192 2.00 -22.54 -22.16
CA LEU A 192 2.35 -22.04 -23.49
C LEU A 192 1.61 -22.84 -24.57
N ASN A 193 0.96 -22.14 -25.49
CA ASN A 193 0.27 -22.74 -26.65
C ASN A 193 0.09 -21.66 -27.72
N ILE A 194 -0.09 -22.09 -28.99
CA ILE A 194 -0.36 -21.20 -30.14
C ILE A 194 -1.58 -20.29 -29.87
N GLN A 195 -2.60 -20.81 -29.20
CA GLN A 195 -3.87 -20.10 -28.96
C GLN A 195 -3.88 -19.30 -27.64
N LYS A 196 -2.82 -19.36 -26.86
CA LYS A 196 -2.78 -18.69 -25.55
C LYS A 196 -2.03 -17.38 -25.61
N LEU A 197 -2.57 -16.40 -24.89
CA LEU A 197 -1.96 -15.10 -24.68
C LEU A 197 -1.52 -14.99 -23.22
N GLY A 198 -0.37 -14.39 -22.99
CA GLY A 198 0.11 -13.98 -21.67
C GLY A 198 -0.14 -12.51 -21.45
N ILE A 199 -0.79 -12.16 -20.36
CA ILE A 199 -0.97 -10.79 -19.93
C ILE A 199 -0.04 -10.56 -18.76
N ASN A 200 0.95 -9.70 -18.96
CA ASN A 200 1.92 -9.31 -17.93
C ASN A 200 1.54 -7.93 -17.41
N LEU A 201 1.23 -7.84 -16.13
CA LEU A 201 0.87 -6.58 -15.47
C LEU A 201 2.04 -6.07 -14.65
N TYR A 202 2.41 -4.81 -14.84
CA TYR A 202 3.40 -4.11 -14.02
C TYR A 202 2.69 -3.46 -12.85
N ARG A 203 2.84 -4.05 -11.67
CA ARG A 203 2.14 -3.61 -10.46
C ARG A 203 3.05 -3.60 -9.24
N ILE A 204 2.66 -2.83 -8.24
CA ILE A 204 3.29 -2.86 -6.92
C ILE A 204 3.14 -4.26 -6.32
N ARG A 205 4.23 -4.81 -5.77
CA ARG A 205 4.23 -6.08 -5.04
C ARG A 205 3.74 -5.87 -3.61
N ALA A 206 2.96 -6.81 -3.13
CA ALA A 206 2.48 -6.82 -1.75
C ALA A 206 3.34 -7.76 -0.89
N TYR A 207 3.70 -7.28 0.30
CA TYR A 207 4.48 -8.01 1.29
C TYR A 207 3.74 -8.03 2.62
N ALA A 208 3.77 -9.18 3.29
CA ALA A 208 3.06 -9.38 4.55
C ALA A 208 3.83 -8.82 5.74
N ILE A 209 3.12 -8.16 6.64
CA ILE A 209 3.55 -7.89 8.02
C ILE A 209 2.64 -8.73 8.92
N ASN A 210 3.23 -9.64 9.67
CA ASN A 210 2.50 -10.51 10.60
C ASN A 210 2.88 -10.15 12.04
N GLY A 211 1.88 -9.88 12.87
CA GLY A 211 2.09 -9.50 14.26
C GLY A 211 2.80 -8.15 14.41
N GLY A 212 2.54 -7.20 13.52
CA GLY A 212 3.09 -5.85 13.61
C GLY A 212 2.48 -5.05 14.76
N GLN A 213 3.27 -4.19 15.39
CA GLN A 213 2.78 -3.26 16.40
C GLN A 213 2.22 -2.01 15.70
N PRO A 214 0.94 -1.65 15.91
CA PRO A 214 0.38 -0.43 15.34
C PRO A 214 0.92 0.81 16.07
N PHE A 215 1.01 1.93 15.36
CA PHE A 215 1.27 3.22 15.97
C PHE A 215 0.02 3.69 16.74
N LYS A 216 0.18 4.07 18.02
CA LYS A 216 -0.91 4.56 18.87
C LYS A 216 -0.96 6.09 18.81
N LEU A 217 -2.09 6.66 18.38
CA LEU A 217 -2.34 8.10 18.45
C LEU A 217 -3.00 8.44 19.80
N ASP A 218 -4.05 7.71 20.17
CA ASP A 218 -4.73 7.79 21.45
C ASP A 218 -5.40 6.44 21.79
N ASP A 219 -6.27 6.38 22.79
CA ASP A 219 -6.86 5.13 23.27
C ASP A 219 -7.78 4.45 22.26
N ASN A 220 -8.29 5.17 21.26
CA ASN A 220 -9.21 4.65 20.26
C ASN A 220 -8.66 4.69 18.82
N ARG A 221 -7.58 5.45 18.56
CA ARG A 221 -7.08 5.71 17.22
C ARG A 221 -5.65 5.20 17.04
N PHE A 222 -5.46 4.43 15.99
CA PHE A 222 -4.20 3.78 15.66
C PHE A 222 -3.90 3.85 14.17
N CYS A 223 -2.66 3.52 13.79
CA CYS A 223 -2.25 3.33 12.41
C CYS A 223 -1.56 1.97 12.25
N PHE A 224 -1.78 1.30 11.12
CA PHE A 224 -1.10 0.03 10.81
C PHE A 224 0.42 0.18 10.75
N ASP A 225 0.89 1.31 10.23
CA ASP A 225 2.32 1.58 10.09
C ASP A 225 2.92 2.03 11.44
N PRO A 226 4.01 1.38 11.91
CA PRO A 226 4.63 1.71 13.20
C PRO A 226 5.27 3.10 13.25
N SER A 227 5.54 3.74 12.11
CA SER A 227 6.03 5.12 12.05
C SER A 227 4.91 6.17 12.16
N GLY A 228 3.64 5.75 12.15
CA GLY A 228 2.49 6.65 12.12
C GLY A 228 2.15 7.21 10.74
N ARG A 229 2.87 6.83 9.68
CA ARG A 229 2.56 7.26 8.31
C ARG A 229 1.27 6.63 7.80
N ASN A 230 0.56 7.39 6.99
CA ASN A 230 -0.51 6.81 6.19
C ASN A 230 0.07 5.77 5.23
N THR A 231 -0.48 4.56 5.25
CA THR A 231 -0.02 3.43 4.44
C THR A 231 -1.20 2.79 3.72
N GLN A 232 -1.14 2.72 2.40
CA GLN A 232 -2.13 2.00 1.60
C GLN A 232 -2.02 0.50 1.86
N LEU A 233 -3.11 -0.11 2.34
CA LEU A 233 -3.19 -1.55 2.51
C LEU A 233 -3.38 -2.25 1.16
N MET A 234 -2.74 -3.40 1.02
CA MET A 234 -2.82 -4.22 -0.18
C MET A 234 -3.63 -5.47 0.09
N GLN A 235 -4.35 -5.91 -0.91
CA GLN A 235 -4.99 -7.22 -0.90
C GLN A 235 -4.04 -8.28 -1.45
N MET A 236 -4.15 -9.50 -0.93
CA MET A 236 -3.30 -10.61 -1.34
C MET A 236 -4.13 -11.85 -1.64
N ARG A 237 -3.78 -12.53 -2.71
CA ARG A 237 -4.33 -13.83 -3.05
C ARG A 237 -3.42 -14.95 -2.58
N SER A 238 -3.99 -15.94 -1.89
CA SER A 238 -3.35 -17.25 -1.73
C SER A 238 -3.37 -17.98 -3.08
N ARG A 239 -2.19 -18.26 -3.62
CA ARG A 239 -2.03 -18.93 -4.91
C ARG A 239 -1.90 -20.44 -4.71
N ASP A 240 -2.77 -21.22 -5.35
CA ASP A 240 -2.57 -22.67 -5.44
C ASP A 240 -1.38 -22.97 -6.37
N ASN A 241 -0.47 -23.83 -5.92
CA ASN A 241 0.69 -24.25 -6.71
C ASN A 241 0.30 -25.21 -7.86
N ASN A 242 -0.90 -25.77 -7.83
CA ASN A 242 -1.40 -26.67 -8.87
C ASN A 242 -2.22 -25.89 -9.92
N TYR A 243 -1.70 -25.77 -11.12
CA TYR A 243 -2.37 -25.09 -12.24
C TYR A 243 -3.75 -25.66 -12.59
N ASN A 244 -4.00 -26.92 -12.28
CA ASN A 244 -5.29 -27.55 -12.58
C ASN A 244 -6.42 -27.06 -11.67
N ASN A 245 -6.07 -26.51 -10.53
CA ASN A 245 -7.00 -25.96 -9.54
C ASN A 245 -7.26 -24.46 -9.73
N TRP A 246 -6.65 -23.84 -10.76
CA TRP A 246 -6.83 -22.42 -10.97
C TRP A 246 -8.22 -22.13 -11.53
N VAL A 247 -8.95 -21.34 -10.79
CA VAL A 247 -10.24 -20.79 -11.14
C VAL A 247 -10.12 -19.29 -11.43
N GLU A 248 -11.15 -18.71 -12.00
CA GLU A 248 -11.25 -17.26 -12.18
C GLU A 248 -11.15 -16.55 -10.83
N ALA A 249 -10.33 -15.49 -10.78
CA ALA A 249 -10.11 -14.74 -9.56
C ALA A 249 -11.26 -13.76 -9.30
N ASN A 250 -11.70 -13.69 -8.05
CA ASN A 250 -12.60 -12.63 -7.62
C ASN A 250 -11.87 -11.28 -7.50
N PRO A 251 -12.57 -10.14 -7.53
CA PRO A 251 -11.94 -8.82 -7.42
C PRO A 251 -11.07 -8.64 -6.18
N TRP A 252 -11.43 -9.25 -5.05
CA TRP A 252 -10.67 -9.21 -3.80
C TRP A 252 -9.52 -10.20 -3.72
N GLU A 253 -9.34 -11.05 -4.71
CA GLU A 253 -8.23 -12.00 -4.80
C GLU A 253 -7.11 -11.52 -5.72
N VAL A 254 -7.26 -10.37 -6.34
CA VAL A 254 -6.22 -9.75 -7.19
C VAL A 254 -5.32 -8.89 -6.31
N MET A 255 -4.00 -9.07 -6.40
CA MET A 255 -3.05 -8.23 -5.67
C MET A 255 -3.15 -6.78 -6.15
N ALA A 256 -3.77 -5.93 -5.34
CA ALA A 256 -4.07 -4.54 -5.65
C ALA A 256 -4.18 -3.72 -4.36
N PRO A 257 -4.17 -2.38 -4.44
CA PRO A 257 -4.57 -1.53 -3.34
C PRO A 257 -6.00 -1.87 -2.88
N MET A 258 -6.18 -2.00 -1.57
CA MET A 258 -7.50 -2.27 -0.98
C MET A 258 -8.29 -0.96 -0.89
N SER A 259 -9.57 -0.97 -1.28
CA SER A 259 -10.48 0.17 -1.12
C SER A 259 -11.59 -0.13 -0.12
N CYS A 260 -12.14 0.94 0.50
CA CYS A 260 -13.31 0.81 1.38
C CYS A 260 -14.49 0.15 0.68
N HIS A 261 -14.75 0.52 -0.57
CA HIS A 261 -15.83 -0.06 -1.36
C HIS A 261 -15.66 -1.56 -1.57
N LEU A 262 -14.46 -2.00 -1.95
CA LEU A 262 -14.17 -3.41 -2.18
C LEU A 262 -14.28 -4.23 -0.90
N PHE A 263 -13.78 -3.73 0.22
CA PHE A 263 -13.89 -4.40 1.50
C PHE A 263 -15.34 -4.55 1.96
N ASN A 264 -16.13 -3.49 1.86
CA ASN A 264 -17.53 -3.48 2.27
C ASN A 264 -18.47 -4.12 1.24
N HIS A 265 -17.96 -4.51 0.06
CA HIS A 265 -18.76 -5.19 -0.96
C HIS A 265 -19.14 -6.59 -0.46
N CYS A 266 -20.37 -6.71 0.00
CA CYS A 266 -20.93 -7.96 0.49
C CYS A 266 -22.25 -8.24 -0.23
N ASN A 267 -22.31 -9.44 -0.82
CA ASN A 267 -23.53 -9.98 -1.38
C ASN A 267 -24.00 -11.13 -0.46
N PHE A 268 -25.19 -11.02 0.07
CA PHE A 268 -25.75 -12.00 0.98
C PHE A 268 -26.59 -13.03 0.22
N ASN A 269 -26.38 -14.30 0.54
CA ASN A 269 -27.21 -15.39 0.06
C ASN A 269 -27.65 -16.22 1.28
N ILE A 270 -28.91 -16.10 1.67
CA ILE A 270 -29.45 -16.86 2.80
C ILE A 270 -29.82 -18.24 2.31
N THR A 271 -28.95 -19.19 2.58
CA THR A 271 -29.16 -20.61 2.27
C THR A 271 -30.01 -21.30 3.34
N ALA A 272 -30.49 -22.52 3.05
CA ALA A 272 -31.16 -23.35 4.04
C ALA A 272 -30.30 -23.66 5.28
N ALA A 273 -28.98 -23.71 5.11
CA ALA A 273 -28.03 -23.88 6.21
C ALA A 273 -28.05 -22.66 7.15
N VAL A 274 -28.01 -21.45 6.62
CA VAL A 274 -28.11 -20.20 7.39
C VAL A 274 -29.46 -20.13 8.13
N ALA A 275 -30.56 -20.48 7.47
CA ALA A 275 -31.87 -20.51 8.07
C ALA A 275 -31.95 -21.52 9.25
N ASN A 276 -31.25 -22.66 9.14
CA ASN A 276 -31.16 -23.63 10.22
C ASN A 276 -30.34 -23.13 11.42
N VAL A 277 -29.24 -22.42 11.18
CA VAL A 277 -28.44 -21.79 12.25
C VAL A 277 -29.29 -20.77 13.01
N LEU A 278 -29.94 -19.85 12.30
CA LEU A 278 -30.85 -18.87 12.90
C LEU A 278 -31.94 -19.48 13.75
N ARG A 279 -32.50 -20.64 13.32
CA ARG A 279 -33.54 -21.37 14.06
C ARG A 279 -33.01 -22.05 15.31
N ILE A 280 -31.83 -22.68 15.20
CA ILE A 280 -31.28 -23.55 16.26
C ILE A 280 -30.50 -22.73 17.29
N GLU A 281 -29.64 -21.82 16.83
CA GLU A 281 -28.74 -21.06 17.70
C GLU A 281 -29.37 -19.76 18.20
N ASP A 282 -30.09 -19.03 17.35
CA ASP A 282 -30.68 -17.73 17.70
C ASP A 282 -32.15 -17.82 18.09
N GLY A 283 -32.78 -19.00 17.98
CA GLY A 283 -34.16 -19.20 18.36
C GLY A 283 -35.20 -18.45 17.51
N VAL A 284 -34.85 -18.11 16.28
CA VAL A 284 -35.76 -17.39 15.35
C VAL A 284 -36.91 -18.31 14.96
N SER A 285 -38.15 -17.86 15.11
CA SER A 285 -39.34 -18.64 14.79
C SER A 285 -39.47 -18.98 13.30
N ASP A 286 -40.03 -20.16 13.00
CA ASP A 286 -40.27 -20.58 11.61
C ASP A 286 -41.13 -19.57 10.85
N GLY A 287 -42.03 -18.85 11.52
CA GLY A 287 -42.85 -17.81 10.94
C GLY A 287 -42.02 -16.58 10.47
N ALA A 288 -41.08 -16.14 11.29
CA ALA A 288 -40.16 -15.03 10.95
C ALA A 288 -39.21 -15.44 9.81
N LEU A 289 -38.66 -16.67 9.86
CA LEU A 289 -37.81 -17.20 8.78
C LEU A 289 -38.55 -17.32 7.46
N VAL A 290 -39.79 -17.81 7.44
CA VAL A 290 -40.59 -17.87 6.20
C VAL A 290 -40.89 -16.47 5.65
N ARG A 291 -41.18 -15.50 6.52
CA ARG A 291 -41.36 -14.10 6.08
C ARG A 291 -40.07 -13.50 5.50
N LEU A 292 -38.94 -13.76 6.15
CA LEU A 292 -37.62 -13.35 5.66
C LEU A 292 -37.34 -13.97 4.29
N LEU A 293 -37.44 -15.29 4.17
CA LEU A 293 -37.13 -16.04 2.95
C LEU A 293 -38.07 -15.71 1.78
N LYS A 294 -39.34 -15.39 2.03
CA LYS A 294 -40.30 -14.97 0.98
C LYS A 294 -39.99 -13.61 0.40
N ARG A 295 -39.35 -12.73 1.14
CA ARG A 295 -39.01 -11.37 0.68
C ARG A 295 -37.61 -11.25 0.12
N ILE A 296 -36.75 -12.23 0.37
CA ILE A 296 -35.42 -12.27 -0.26
C ILE A 296 -35.61 -12.60 -1.74
N PRO A 297 -35.25 -11.69 -2.65
CA PRO A 297 -35.25 -12.02 -4.06
C PRO A 297 -34.26 -13.16 -4.31
N ASN A 298 -34.49 -13.99 -5.32
CA ASN A 298 -33.54 -15.02 -5.78
C ASN A 298 -32.25 -14.39 -6.38
N LYS A 299 -31.85 -13.24 -5.91
CA LYS A 299 -30.70 -12.46 -6.31
C LYS A 299 -29.87 -12.14 -5.08
N VAL A 300 -28.60 -12.15 -5.27
CA VAL A 300 -27.63 -11.66 -4.31
C VAL A 300 -27.91 -10.18 -4.03
N PHE A 301 -27.94 -9.77 -2.77
CA PHE A 301 -28.22 -8.39 -2.36
C PHE A 301 -27.19 -7.93 -1.31
N SER A 302 -27.06 -6.61 -1.18
CA SER A 302 -26.05 -5.97 -0.35
C SER A 302 -26.40 -5.96 1.15
N GLU A 303 -25.44 -5.62 2.00
CA GLU A 303 -25.65 -5.44 3.43
C GLU A 303 -26.71 -4.37 3.74
N SER A 304 -26.71 -3.27 2.98
CA SER A 304 -27.72 -2.22 3.11
C SER A 304 -29.12 -2.74 2.80
N ASP A 305 -29.26 -3.57 1.77
CA ASP A 305 -30.54 -4.17 1.38
C ASP A 305 -31.04 -5.14 2.45
N LEU A 306 -30.14 -5.95 3.02
CA LEU A 306 -30.46 -6.85 4.13
C LEU A 306 -30.92 -6.06 5.35
N THR A 307 -30.21 -5.01 5.72
CA THR A 307 -30.57 -4.15 6.85
C THR A 307 -31.95 -3.50 6.67
N GLN A 308 -32.22 -2.98 5.47
CA GLN A 308 -33.52 -2.42 5.15
C GLN A 308 -34.63 -3.47 5.17
N LEU A 309 -34.38 -4.66 4.64
CA LEU A 309 -35.32 -5.76 4.64
C LEU A 309 -35.69 -6.21 6.06
N VAL A 310 -34.69 -6.38 6.93
CA VAL A 310 -34.90 -6.74 8.34
C VAL A 310 -35.69 -5.65 9.08
N ALA A 311 -35.40 -4.38 8.82
CA ALA A 311 -36.14 -3.26 9.38
C ALA A 311 -37.60 -3.23 8.89
N GLN A 312 -37.85 -3.50 7.60
CA GLN A 312 -39.19 -3.54 7.02
C GLN A 312 -40.05 -4.71 7.53
N LEU A 313 -39.43 -5.83 7.86
CA LEU A 313 -40.13 -7.00 8.40
C LEU A 313 -40.69 -6.75 9.80
N ASN A 314 -40.07 -5.83 10.55
CA ASN A 314 -40.45 -5.43 11.91
C ASN A 314 -40.62 -6.63 12.89
N GLU A 315 -39.79 -7.67 12.71
CA GLU A 315 -39.78 -8.88 13.56
C GLU A 315 -38.76 -8.68 14.69
N PRO A 316 -39.19 -8.66 15.97
CA PRO A 316 -38.29 -8.43 17.11
C PRO A 316 -37.14 -9.44 17.18
N GLU A 317 -37.39 -10.69 16.79
CA GLU A 317 -36.42 -11.78 16.79
C GLU A 317 -35.27 -11.52 15.79
N LEU A 318 -35.56 -10.94 14.64
CA LEU A 318 -34.56 -10.60 13.61
C LEU A 318 -33.83 -9.28 13.90
N GLN A 319 -34.36 -8.46 14.80
CA GLN A 319 -33.77 -7.17 15.19
C GLN A 319 -32.80 -7.33 16.37
N ASN A 320 -32.76 -8.49 17.01
CA ASN A 320 -31.81 -8.79 18.08
C ASN A 320 -30.36 -8.72 17.55
N GLU A 321 -29.46 -8.14 18.32
CA GLU A 321 -28.06 -7.93 17.94
C GLU A 321 -27.35 -9.24 17.63
N ALA A 322 -27.53 -10.29 18.45
CA ALA A 322 -26.98 -11.62 18.22
C ALA A 322 -27.46 -12.21 16.88
N THR A 323 -28.77 -12.15 16.61
CA THR A 323 -29.35 -12.65 15.36
C THR A 323 -28.87 -11.85 14.15
N ARG A 324 -28.67 -10.54 14.27
CA ARG A 324 -28.08 -9.72 13.22
C ARG A 324 -26.65 -10.11 12.93
N LEU A 325 -25.84 -10.35 13.97
CA LEU A 325 -24.46 -10.83 13.82
C LEU A 325 -24.43 -12.19 13.14
N THR A 326 -25.33 -13.11 13.51
CA THR A 326 -25.48 -14.41 12.86
C THR A 326 -25.88 -14.26 11.39
N LEU A 327 -26.83 -13.39 11.05
CA LEU A 327 -27.19 -13.09 9.66
C LEU A 327 -26.00 -12.54 8.88
N PHE A 328 -25.21 -11.66 9.46
CA PHE A 328 -24.03 -11.11 8.82
C PHE A 328 -22.91 -12.15 8.68
N ASN A 329 -22.68 -12.97 9.67
CA ASN A 329 -21.60 -13.97 9.65
C ASN A 329 -21.87 -15.13 8.70
N TYR A 330 -23.07 -15.71 8.77
CA TYR A 330 -23.44 -16.90 8.00
C TYR A 330 -24.17 -16.57 6.70
N GLY A 331 -24.79 -15.41 6.60
CA GLY A 331 -25.40 -14.92 5.36
C GLY A 331 -24.40 -14.35 4.36
N LEU A 332 -23.14 -14.15 4.79
CA LEU A 332 -22.04 -13.77 3.90
C LEU A 332 -21.84 -14.90 2.89
N ALA A 333 -22.10 -14.61 1.62
CA ALA A 333 -21.72 -15.52 0.56
C ALA A 333 -20.22 -15.83 0.65
N GLU A 334 -19.80 -17.05 0.31
CA GLU A 334 -18.39 -17.43 0.26
C GLU A 334 -17.55 -16.49 -0.62
N ASN A 335 -18.21 -15.76 -1.52
CA ASN A 335 -17.63 -14.79 -2.43
C ASN A 335 -18.04 -13.35 -2.06
N CYS A 336 -17.50 -12.85 -0.97
CA CYS A 336 -17.72 -11.49 -0.48
C CYS A 336 -16.38 -10.79 -0.23
N GLY A 337 -16.28 -9.50 -0.54
CA GLY A 337 -15.08 -8.71 -0.31
C GLY A 337 -14.59 -8.79 1.13
N ARG A 338 -15.48 -8.61 2.10
CA ARG A 338 -15.17 -8.69 3.54
C ARG A 338 -14.64 -10.06 3.94
N SER A 339 -15.36 -11.16 3.66
CA SER A 339 -14.91 -12.51 3.98
C SER A 339 -13.73 -12.99 3.15
N GLY A 340 -13.53 -12.40 1.97
CA GLY A 340 -12.38 -12.66 1.11
C GLY A 340 -11.10 -11.97 1.58
N LEU A 341 -11.21 -10.78 2.19
CA LEU A 341 -10.09 -9.95 2.61
C LEU A 341 -9.76 -10.08 4.10
N TYR A 342 -10.75 -10.28 4.96
CA TYR A 342 -10.58 -10.48 6.40
C TYR A 342 -10.86 -11.95 6.77
N PRO A 343 -9.99 -12.65 7.51
CA PRO A 343 -8.69 -12.22 8.03
C PRO A 343 -7.50 -12.42 7.08
N LYS A 344 -7.72 -12.72 5.81
CA LYS A 344 -6.67 -13.19 4.88
C LYS A 344 -5.67 -12.09 4.48
N SER A 345 -6.16 -10.90 4.16
CA SER A 345 -5.33 -9.77 3.71
C SER A 345 -5.09 -8.74 4.80
N VAL A 346 -6.03 -8.62 5.73
CA VAL A 346 -5.93 -7.77 6.92
C VAL A 346 -6.55 -8.48 8.10
N SER A 347 -5.91 -8.46 9.25
CA SER A 347 -6.50 -8.94 10.51
C SER A 347 -5.92 -8.20 11.71
N ILE A 348 -6.70 -8.15 12.76
CA ILE A 348 -6.33 -7.55 14.03
C ILE A 348 -6.42 -8.64 15.07
N ASN A 349 -5.28 -8.91 15.71
CA ASN A 349 -5.15 -9.95 16.72
C ASN A 349 -5.32 -9.30 18.09
N TYR A 350 -6.45 -9.54 18.67
CA TYR A 350 -6.80 -9.23 20.04
C TYR A 350 -7.05 -10.54 20.80
N ASP A 351 -7.15 -10.54 22.13
CA ASP A 351 -7.34 -11.74 22.95
C ASP A 351 -8.46 -12.66 22.45
N ASP A 352 -9.55 -12.06 21.96
CA ASP A 352 -10.60 -12.74 21.18
C ASP A 352 -10.52 -12.30 19.72
N MET A 353 -10.53 -13.25 18.80
CA MET A 353 -10.46 -12.95 17.37
C MET A 353 -11.69 -12.17 16.91
N ILE A 354 -11.49 -10.90 16.51
CA ILE A 354 -12.56 -10.07 15.95
C ILE A 354 -13.07 -10.72 14.67
N THR A 355 -14.37 -10.92 14.58
CA THR A 355 -15.00 -11.56 13.42
C THR A 355 -15.14 -10.57 12.24
N SER A 356 -15.25 -11.09 11.03
CA SER A 356 -15.46 -10.25 9.84
C SER A 356 -16.74 -9.41 9.89
N ALA A 357 -17.73 -9.80 10.70
CA ALA A 357 -18.97 -9.05 10.88
C ALA A 357 -18.78 -7.79 11.75
N GLU A 358 -17.81 -7.81 12.66
CA GLU A 358 -17.51 -6.71 13.59
C GLU A 358 -16.59 -5.66 13.01
N VAL A 359 -16.05 -5.91 11.81
CA VAL A 359 -15.11 -5.05 11.11
C VAL A 359 -15.77 -4.37 9.93
N ALA A 360 -15.50 -3.09 9.73
CA ALA A 360 -15.91 -2.37 8.53
C ALA A 360 -14.80 -1.44 8.06
N ALA A 361 -14.73 -1.23 6.75
CA ALA A 361 -13.86 -0.20 6.18
C ALA A 361 -14.61 1.12 6.06
N ALA A 362 -13.96 2.21 6.44
CA ALA A 362 -14.50 3.57 6.35
C ALA A 362 -13.37 4.55 6.02
N ASP A 363 -13.71 5.65 5.38
CA ASP A 363 -12.80 6.77 5.24
C ASP A 363 -12.66 7.47 6.60
N LEU A 364 -11.46 7.44 7.18
CA LEU A 364 -11.12 8.01 8.48
C LEU A 364 -10.30 9.31 8.36
N ASN A 365 -10.55 10.11 7.31
CA ASN A 365 -9.91 11.42 7.16
C ASN A 365 -10.23 12.36 8.31
N ASP A 366 -11.50 12.44 8.66
CA ASP A 366 -12.03 13.37 9.65
C ASP A 366 -12.55 12.60 10.88
N TRP A 367 -11.65 11.96 11.63
CA TRP A 367 -12.03 11.28 12.88
C TRP A 367 -13.00 12.08 13.75
N PRO A 368 -13.90 11.44 14.51
CA PRO A 368 -14.27 10.03 14.61
C PRO A 368 -15.50 9.69 13.76
N ARG A 369 -15.62 8.44 13.32
CA ARG A 369 -16.87 7.93 12.73
C ARG A 369 -17.40 6.78 13.56
N SER A 370 -18.58 6.96 14.12
CA SER A 370 -19.27 5.88 14.82
C SER A 370 -20.18 5.14 13.84
N ILE A 371 -19.90 3.87 13.58
CA ILE A 371 -20.83 2.97 12.91
C ILE A 371 -21.46 2.08 13.98
N PRO A 372 -22.80 2.13 14.18
CA PRO A 372 -23.45 1.27 15.15
C PRO A 372 -23.14 -0.21 14.90
N ASN A 373 -22.90 -0.96 15.98
CA ASN A 373 -22.65 -2.41 15.97
C ASN A 373 -21.36 -2.85 15.26
N ARG A 374 -20.32 -2.03 15.24
CA ARG A 374 -18.98 -2.44 14.80
C ARG A 374 -17.99 -2.18 15.93
N ALA A 375 -17.18 -3.19 16.23
CA ALA A 375 -16.11 -3.06 17.21
C ALA A 375 -14.92 -2.30 16.64
N LEU A 376 -14.73 -2.36 15.30
CA LEU A 376 -13.56 -1.85 14.64
C LEU A 376 -13.88 -1.26 13.28
N LEU A 377 -13.35 -0.05 13.06
CA LEU A 377 -13.31 0.61 11.76
C LEU A 377 -11.86 0.73 11.31
N PHE A 378 -11.61 0.56 10.02
CA PHE A 378 -10.31 0.90 9.46
C PHE A 378 -10.43 1.52 8.07
N ASP A 379 -9.47 2.35 7.75
CA ASP A 379 -9.31 2.95 6.44
C ASP A 379 -8.21 2.21 5.68
N PRO A 380 -8.54 1.40 4.67
CA PRO A 380 -7.55 0.65 3.92
C PRO A 380 -6.66 1.53 3.03
N GLU A 381 -7.12 2.73 2.66
CA GLU A 381 -6.38 3.65 1.78
C GLU A 381 -5.30 4.42 2.55
N LYS A 382 -5.53 4.67 3.84
CA LYS A 382 -4.60 5.40 4.70
C LYS A 382 -4.00 4.57 5.82
N GLY A 383 -4.46 3.34 6.02
CA GLY A 383 -3.98 2.48 7.08
C GLY A 383 -4.32 2.99 8.48
N ARG A 384 -5.47 3.66 8.66
CA ARG A 384 -5.95 4.18 9.95
C ARG A 384 -6.90 3.19 10.59
N ILE A 385 -6.91 3.12 11.91
CA ILE A 385 -7.75 2.21 12.69
C ILE A 385 -8.46 3.00 13.77
N GLU A 386 -9.76 2.82 13.91
CA GLU A 386 -10.57 3.31 15.01
C GLU A 386 -11.23 2.14 15.73
N VAL A 387 -11.08 2.11 17.06
CA VAL A 387 -11.49 0.99 17.90
C VAL A 387 -12.47 1.49 18.95
N ASN A 388 -13.57 0.77 19.17
CA ASN A 388 -14.53 1.08 20.23
C ASN A 388 -14.32 0.14 21.41
N GLY A 389 -13.64 0.64 22.47
CA GLY A 389 -13.60 -0.04 23.77
C GLY A 389 -12.70 -1.27 23.87
N LEU A 390 -11.71 -1.41 23.01
CA LEU A 390 -10.67 -2.43 23.14
C LEU A 390 -9.54 -1.93 24.05
N SER A 391 -8.90 -2.82 24.79
CA SER A 391 -7.75 -2.51 25.64
C SER A 391 -6.46 -2.39 24.84
N ASP A 392 -5.42 -1.86 25.45
CA ASP A 392 -4.26 -1.19 24.88
C ASP A 392 -3.30 -2.03 24.03
N GLU A 393 -3.36 -3.36 23.98
CA GLU A 393 -2.34 -4.17 23.30
C GLU A 393 -2.97 -5.12 22.28
N PHE A 394 -2.86 -4.78 21.03
CA PHE A 394 -3.19 -5.68 19.93
C PHE A 394 -2.11 -5.63 18.86
N THR A 395 -2.01 -6.67 18.07
CA THR A 395 -1.13 -6.73 16.90
C THR A 395 -1.92 -6.79 15.62
N VAL A 396 -1.32 -6.34 14.54
CA VAL A 396 -1.95 -6.26 13.23
C VAL A 396 -1.23 -7.14 12.22
N ASN A 397 -2.00 -7.76 11.35
CA ASN A 397 -1.47 -8.40 10.15
C ASN A 397 -2.03 -7.67 8.93
N TYR A 398 -1.16 -7.30 8.02
CA TYR A 398 -1.54 -6.59 6.80
C TYR A 398 -0.52 -6.79 5.69
N PHE A 399 -0.86 -6.34 4.50
CA PHE A 399 0.05 -6.28 3.38
C PHE A 399 0.29 -4.83 2.98
N TYR A 400 1.55 -4.47 2.77
CA TYR A 400 1.95 -3.17 2.21
C TYR A 400 2.57 -3.36 0.83
N GLY A 401 2.52 -2.32 0.00
CA GLY A 401 3.03 -2.34 -1.36
C GLY A 401 4.40 -1.68 -1.48
N THR A 402 5.29 -2.29 -2.27
CA THR A 402 6.52 -1.64 -2.73
C THR A 402 6.82 -2.03 -4.17
N CYS A 403 7.47 -1.13 -4.91
CA CYS A 403 7.82 -1.36 -6.31
C CYS A 403 8.99 -2.35 -6.46
N ALA A 404 9.93 -2.36 -5.51
CA ALA A 404 11.11 -3.21 -5.51
C ALA A 404 11.54 -3.56 -4.08
N PRO A 405 12.36 -4.61 -3.87
CA PRO A 405 12.91 -4.96 -2.57
C PRO A 405 14.06 -4.01 -2.18
N ILE A 406 13.75 -2.73 -2.00
CA ILE A 406 14.65 -1.66 -1.57
C ILE A 406 14.18 -1.17 -0.20
N GLY A 407 15.14 -0.90 0.71
CA GLY A 407 14.84 -0.52 2.09
C GLY A 407 14.48 -1.70 2.99
N ALA A 408 14.02 -1.41 4.19
CA ALA A 408 13.56 -2.42 5.14
C ALA A 408 12.23 -3.04 4.69
N GLY A 409 12.18 -4.35 4.61
CA GLY A 409 10.98 -5.02 4.15
C GLY A 409 10.89 -6.48 4.59
N SER A 410 9.66 -6.99 4.63
CA SER A 410 9.37 -8.39 4.96
C SER A 410 9.58 -9.37 3.79
N TYR A 411 10.32 -8.97 2.79
CA TYR A 411 10.70 -9.83 1.66
C TYR A 411 11.89 -10.74 2.00
N GLN A 412 12.12 -11.75 1.16
CA GLN A 412 13.26 -12.66 1.30
C GLN A 412 14.55 -11.96 0.87
N ARG A 413 15.58 -12.05 1.70
CA ARG A 413 16.90 -11.50 1.48
C ARG A 413 17.92 -12.62 1.50
N ASP A 414 19.02 -12.45 0.77
CA ASP A 414 20.19 -13.33 0.88
C ASP A 414 20.98 -12.96 2.14
N LEU A 415 20.64 -13.63 3.24
CA LEU A 415 21.31 -13.40 4.51
C LEU A 415 22.71 -13.99 4.50
N PRO A 416 23.74 -13.26 4.99
CA PRO A 416 25.06 -13.82 5.19
C PRO A 416 24.99 -15.07 6.09
N PRO A 417 25.79 -16.12 5.81
CA PRO A 417 25.79 -17.36 6.59
C PRO A 417 26.53 -17.16 7.93
N LEU A 418 26.07 -16.20 8.74
CA LEU A 418 26.64 -15.93 10.06
C LEU A 418 25.84 -16.69 11.12
N LEU A 419 26.58 -17.18 12.13
CA LEU A 419 25.96 -17.83 13.27
C LEU A 419 25.14 -16.80 14.08
N VAL A 420 23.84 -17.04 14.19
CA VAL A 420 22.96 -16.24 15.07
C VAL A 420 23.26 -16.62 16.51
N LYS A 421 23.74 -15.67 17.30
CA LYS A 421 24.05 -15.87 18.73
C LYS A 421 22.91 -15.39 19.62
N THR A 422 22.23 -14.32 19.22
CA THR A 422 21.15 -13.73 20.01
C THR A 422 19.90 -13.57 19.15
N ASN A 423 18.79 -14.12 19.63
CA ASN A 423 17.46 -13.88 19.06
C ASN A 423 16.77 -12.80 19.87
N VAL A 424 16.32 -11.75 19.21
CA VAL A 424 15.62 -10.62 19.81
C VAL A 424 14.14 -10.70 19.44
N THR A 425 13.27 -10.65 20.45
CA THR A 425 11.81 -10.72 20.28
C THR A 425 11.12 -9.93 21.38
N GLY A 426 9.86 -9.55 21.16
CA GLY A 426 9.00 -8.95 22.19
C GLY A 426 8.91 -7.43 22.15
N GLY A 427 9.64 -6.76 21.26
CA GLY A 427 9.60 -5.29 21.16
C GLY A 427 10.14 -4.55 22.38
N GLY A 428 9.97 -3.22 22.40
CA GLY A 428 10.36 -2.39 23.52
C GLY A 428 11.83 -1.98 23.53
N ALA A 429 12.46 -2.04 24.71
CA ALA A 429 13.83 -1.58 24.88
C ALA A 429 14.86 -2.58 24.32
N LEU A 430 15.73 -2.13 23.43
CA LEU A 430 16.82 -2.92 22.88
C LEU A 430 18.10 -2.71 23.68
N SER A 431 18.45 -3.69 24.51
CA SER A 431 19.60 -3.59 25.43
C SER A 431 20.92 -3.91 24.75
N ALA A 432 22.04 -3.40 25.30
CA ALA A 432 23.39 -3.72 24.80
C ALA A 432 23.73 -5.22 24.89
N SER A 433 23.08 -5.99 25.77
CA SER A 433 23.25 -7.44 25.87
C SER A 433 22.58 -8.21 24.74
N GLU A 434 21.57 -7.62 24.11
CA GLU A 434 20.87 -8.16 22.94
C GLU A 434 21.62 -7.85 21.65
N ILE A 435 22.42 -6.78 21.66
CA ILE A 435 23.28 -6.40 20.54
C ILE A 435 24.69 -6.91 20.85
N ASN A 436 25.02 -8.09 20.36
CA ASN A 436 26.29 -8.75 20.68
C ASN A 436 27.40 -8.33 19.70
N ASN A 437 28.61 -8.07 20.23
CA ASN A 437 29.80 -7.71 19.47
C ASN A 437 30.46 -8.89 18.74
N GLU A 438 30.05 -10.12 19.02
CA GLU A 438 30.63 -11.32 18.39
C GLU A 438 29.53 -12.21 17.83
N GLY A 439 29.25 -12.08 16.55
CA GLY A 439 28.24 -12.86 15.84
C GLY A 439 26.98 -12.02 15.54
N ALA A 440 25.96 -12.66 15.00
CA ALA A 440 24.75 -11.99 14.59
C ALA A 440 23.69 -11.94 15.70
N SER A 441 23.18 -10.74 15.98
CA SER A 441 21.93 -10.53 16.70
C SER A 441 20.80 -10.41 15.68
N GLU A 442 19.76 -11.25 15.82
CA GLU A 442 18.67 -11.34 14.84
C GLU A 442 17.32 -11.01 15.48
N ILE A 443 16.65 -9.96 14.98
CA ILE A 443 15.30 -9.60 15.38
C ILE A 443 14.31 -10.48 14.60
N GLN A 444 13.43 -11.20 15.33
CA GLN A 444 12.58 -12.26 14.75
C GLN A 444 11.12 -11.89 14.62
N ASP A 445 10.75 -10.64 14.93
CA ASP A 445 9.37 -10.14 14.87
C ASP A 445 9.24 -8.80 14.12
N ASN A 446 8.01 -8.28 14.07
CA ASN A 446 7.66 -7.02 13.43
C ASN A 446 7.26 -5.95 14.45
N LEU A 447 7.82 -6.00 15.63
CA LEU A 447 7.51 -5.06 16.70
C LEU A 447 8.42 -3.83 16.64
N SER A 448 8.09 -2.85 17.48
CA SER A 448 8.85 -1.61 17.58
C SER A 448 9.87 -1.71 18.73
N TYR A 449 11.08 -1.23 18.46
CA TYR A 449 12.20 -1.26 19.39
C TYR A 449 12.76 0.14 19.65
N ARG A 450 13.38 0.33 20.83
CA ARG A 450 14.06 1.57 21.22
C ARG A 450 15.45 1.24 21.74
N PRO A 451 16.53 1.78 21.16
CA PRO A 451 17.85 1.59 21.71
C PRO A 451 17.96 2.17 23.13
N LEU A 452 18.36 1.37 24.11
CA LEU A 452 18.58 1.85 25.50
C LEU A 452 19.95 2.52 25.67
N SER A 453 20.90 2.22 24.82
CA SER A 453 22.26 2.75 24.92
C SER A 453 22.53 3.71 23.78
N ASP A 454 22.87 4.95 24.14
CA ASP A 454 23.36 5.95 23.20
C ASP A 454 24.77 5.62 22.69
N LYS A 455 25.51 4.75 23.41
CA LYS A 455 26.87 4.34 23.08
C LYS A 455 27.03 2.83 23.12
N LEU A 456 27.30 2.25 21.98
CA LEU A 456 27.60 0.84 21.82
C LEU A 456 29.07 0.65 21.45
N SER A 457 29.83 -0.12 22.26
CA SER A 457 31.22 -0.48 21.91
C SER A 457 31.21 -1.60 20.87
N VAL A 458 31.86 -1.34 19.74
CA VAL A 458 31.79 -2.20 18.56
C VAL A 458 33.15 -2.77 18.24
N ARG A 459 33.24 -4.09 18.00
CA ARG A 459 34.32 -4.73 17.25
C ARG A 459 33.75 -5.34 15.97
N ASP A 460 32.93 -6.38 16.10
CA ASP A 460 32.20 -6.99 15.00
C ASP A 460 30.72 -7.00 15.32
N LEU A 461 30.01 -5.97 14.84
CA LEU A 461 28.57 -5.84 15.06
C LEU A 461 27.80 -6.35 13.85
N THR A 462 26.93 -7.31 14.07
CA THR A 462 25.90 -7.67 13.10
C THR A 462 24.53 -7.62 13.76
N LEU A 463 23.72 -6.65 13.35
CA LEU A 463 22.32 -6.56 13.72
C LEU A 463 21.46 -6.72 12.46
N ARG A 464 20.62 -7.74 12.45
CA ARG A 464 19.79 -8.02 11.29
C ARG A 464 18.36 -8.39 11.66
N ALA A 465 17.43 -8.14 10.75
CA ALA A 465 16.10 -8.69 10.83
C ALA A 465 16.07 -10.10 10.19
N LYS A 466 15.24 -10.98 10.72
CA LYS A 466 14.93 -12.28 10.10
C LYS A 466 14.21 -12.07 8.77
N ASN A 467 14.37 -12.99 7.82
CA ASN A 467 13.58 -12.98 6.60
C ASN A 467 12.08 -13.04 6.90
N GLY A 468 11.33 -12.17 6.25
CA GLY A 468 9.89 -12.03 6.51
C GLY A 468 9.55 -11.07 7.66
N CYS A 469 10.55 -10.45 8.31
CA CYS A 469 10.36 -9.45 9.36
C CYS A 469 10.84 -8.06 8.92
N ARG A 470 10.15 -7.03 9.41
CA ARG A 470 10.44 -5.60 9.23
C ARG A 470 10.32 -4.88 10.58
N PRO A 471 11.26 -5.08 11.51
CA PRO A 471 11.25 -4.38 12.79
C PRO A 471 11.44 -2.88 12.60
N TYR A 472 10.78 -2.09 13.45
CA TYR A 472 10.92 -0.64 13.48
C TYR A 472 11.72 -0.21 14.72
N ILE A 473 12.81 0.54 14.52
CA ILE A 473 13.68 1.03 15.58
C ILE A 473 13.52 2.54 15.68
N THR A 474 12.96 3.05 16.79
CA THR A 474 12.79 4.48 17.00
C THR A 474 13.95 5.01 17.87
N MET A 475 14.73 5.92 17.33
CA MET A 475 15.76 6.62 18.08
C MET A 475 15.14 7.81 18.84
N GLU A 476 15.28 7.79 20.17
CA GLU A 476 14.92 8.91 21.06
C GLU A 476 16.14 9.79 21.38
N THR A 477 17.34 9.28 21.12
CA THR A 477 18.64 9.93 21.28
C THR A 477 19.57 9.48 20.16
N ASN A 478 20.75 10.11 20.04
CA ASN A 478 21.77 9.69 19.10
C ASN A 478 22.20 8.23 19.32
N TRP A 479 22.19 7.45 18.26
CA TRP A 479 22.72 6.10 18.32
C TRP A 479 24.20 6.09 17.94
N VAL A 480 25.06 6.03 18.96
CA VAL A 480 26.50 6.10 18.76
C VAL A 480 27.10 4.71 18.73
N LEU A 481 27.64 4.34 17.56
CA LEU A 481 28.44 3.12 17.37
C LEU A 481 29.90 3.49 17.55
N ARG A 482 30.53 2.98 18.63
CA ARG A 482 31.89 3.35 18.99
C ARG A 482 32.83 2.16 18.88
N CYS A 483 33.91 2.30 18.10
CA CYS A 483 34.99 1.34 18.11
C CYS A 483 35.74 1.42 19.46
N THR A 484 36.07 0.26 20.00
CA THR A 484 36.89 0.20 21.24
C THR A 484 38.33 0.60 20.97
N ASP A 485 38.98 1.18 21.98
CA ASP A 485 40.36 1.68 21.89
C ASP A 485 41.32 0.63 21.33
N GLY A 486 42.04 1.00 20.27
CA GLY A 486 43.09 0.17 19.66
C GLY A 486 42.64 -0.84 18.61
N GLU A 487 41.33 -0.92 18.31
CA GLU A 487 40.84 -1.75 17.20
C GLU A 487 41.01 -1.00 15.86
N THR A 488 41.60 -1.65 14.87
CA THR A 488 41.86 -1.07 13.54
C THR A 488 41.03 -1.74 12.43
N ASP A 489 40.24 -2.76 12.77
CA ASP A 489 39.52 -3.61 11.83
C ASP A 489 38.07 -3.88 12.23
N ALA A 490 37.45 -2.92 12.92
CA ALA A 490 36.07 -3.04 13.35
C ALA A 490 35.10 -3.14 12.15
N LYS A 491 34.09 -4.01 12.28
CA LYS A 491 33.08 -4.26 11.24
C LYS A 491 31.67 -4.03 11.75
N ILE A 492 30.85 -3.37 10.93
CA ILE A 492 29.42 -3.18 11.20
C ILE A 492 28.61 -3.71 10.04
N LEU A 493 27.62 -4.55 10.34
CA LEU A 493 26.59 -4.96 9.39
C LEU A 493 25.20 -4.69 9.96
N LEU A 494 24.45 -3.84 9.29
CA LEU A 494 23.01 -3.60 9.51
C LEU A 494 22.25 -4.18 8.32
N ASP A 495 21.28 -5.08 8.55
CA ASP A 495 20.51 -5.73 7.48
C ASP A 495 19.02 -5.83 7.80
N GLY A 496 18.18 -5.23 6.96
CA GLY A 496 16.73 -5.35 7.01
C GLY A 496 16.04 -4.53 8.09
N LEU A 497 16.68 -3.51 8.62
CA LEU A 497 16.19 -2.68 9.72
C LEU A 497 15.55 -1.39 9.22
N TRP A 498 14.42 -1.02 9.80
CA TRP A 498 13.84 0.29 9.61
C TRP A 498 14.11 1.15 10.84
N ILE A 499 14.90 2.21 10.66
CA ILE A 499 15.34 3.09 11.72
C ILE A 499 14.72 4.47 11.48
N GLY A 500 13.91 4.92 12.42
CA GLY A 500 13.29 6.24 12.46
C GLY A 500 13.78 7.07 13.62
N SER A 501 13.45 8.35 13.62
CA SER A 501 13.82 9.31 14.66
C SER A 501 12.60 10.03 15.22
N SER A 502 12.60 10.26 16.54
CA SER A 502 11.61 11.07 17.21
C SER A 502 11.94 12.57 17.17
N ASP A 503 13.17 12.95 16.82
CA ASP A 503 13.65 14.34 16.81
C ASP A 503 14.60 14.59 15.63
N ASN A 504 14.70 15.86 15.20
CA ASN A 504 15.58 16.29 14.12
C ASN A 504 17.07 16.12 14.45
N ASP A 505 17.43 16.16 15.71
CA ASP A 505 18.82 16.14 16.16
C ASP A 505 19.37 14.73 16.38
N ASN A 506 18.54 13.70 16.24
CA ASN A 506 18.97 12.32 16.42
C ASN A 506 19.68 11.78 15.18
N GLU A 507 20.87 11.24 15.37
CA GLU A 507 21.77 10.78 14.33
C GLU A 507 22.32 9.38 14.64
N ILE A 508 22.66 8.62 13.61
CA ILE A 508 23.50 7.44 13.73
C ILE A 508 24.94 7.92 13.57
N ILE A 509 25.73 7.81 14.62
CA ILE A 509 27.10 8.34 14.67
C ILE A 509 28.08 7.17 14.75
N ILE A 510 28.95 7.06 13.76
CA ILE A 510 30.06 6.11 13.75
C ILE A 510 31.31 6.84 14.18
N ARG A 511 31.77 6.54 15.42
CA ARG A 511 32.96 7.16 15.99
C ARG A 511 33.73 6.22 16.92
N GLY A 512 34.89 6.64 17.43
CA GLY A 512 35.74 5.90 18.38
C GLY A 512 37.18 6.33 18.28
N ASP A 513 38.07 5.60 18.94
CA ASP A 513 39.51 5.84 18.92
C ASP A 513 40.26 4.87 17.95
N GLY A 514 39.51 3.95 17.32
CA GLY A 514 39.99 3.01 16.31
C GLY A 514 39.38 3.25 14.94
N ASP A 515 39.87 2.53 13.94
CA ASP A 515 39.39 2.62 12.56
C ASP A 515 38.40 1.48 12.24
N TYR A 516 37.55 1.69 11.26
CA TYR A 516 36.61 0.70 10.77
C TYR A 516 37.08 0.15 9.40
N GLU A 517 37.25 -1.19 9.31
CA GLU A 517 37.53 -1.85 8.05
C GLU A 517 36.32 -1.75 7.12
N SER A 518 35.13 -2.07 7.65
CA SER A 518 33.91 -2.03 6.84
C SER A 518 32.65 -1.70 7.61
N VAL A 519 31.79 -0.90 6.97
CA VAL A 519 30.42 -0.64 7.39
C VAL A 519 29.50 -1.02 6.24
N LEU A 520 28.63 -2.02 6.46
CA LEU A 520 27.67 -2.49 5.47
C LEU A 520 26.24 -2.21 5.95
N ILE A 521 25.48 -1.50 5.13
CA ILE A 521 24.06 -1.22 5.34
C ILE A 521 23.29 -1.85 4.18
N ARG A 522 22.54 -2.90 4.46
CA ARG A 522 21.84 -3.68 3.44
C ARG A 522 20.36 -3.75 3.73
N HIS A 523 19.54 -3.55 2.71
CA HIS A 523 18.09 -3.65 2.86
C HIS A 523 17.55 -2.87 4.07
N CYS A 524 18.17 -1.76 4.43
CA CYS A 524 17.77 -0.91 5.55
C CYS A 524 17.02 0.32 5.06
N THR A 525 16.15 0.82 5.90
CA THR A 525 15.59 2.17 5.76
C THR A 525 16.10 3.00 6.94
N LEU A 526 17.06 3.88 6.69
CA LEU A 526 17.36 5.01 7.56
C LEU A 526 16.41 6.12 7.14
N ASP A 527 15.36 6.31 7.91
CA ASP A 527 14.21 7.11 7.49
C ASP A 527 14.63 8.50 6.99
N PRO A 528 14.39 8.84 5.70
CA PRO A 528 14.77 10.15 5.17
C PRO A 528 13.80 11.27 5.58
N GLY A 529 12.74 10.97 6.36
CA GLY A 529 11.69 11.93 6.68
C GLY A 529 10.75 12.20 5.50
N GLY A 530 10.36 13.44 5.31
CA GLY A 530 9.59 13.88 4.13
C GLY A 530 8.09 13.57 4.18
N SER A 531 7.54 13.26 5.36
CA SER A 531 6.10 13.03 5.57
C SER A 531 5.68 13.42 7.00
N ARG A 532 4.37 13.43 7.21
CA ARG A 532 3.77 13.59 8.53
C ARG A 532 3.15 12.27 9.00
N ASP A 533 3.11 12.10 10.31
CA ASP A 533 2.35 11.02 10.93
C ASP A 533 0.84 11.35 10.98
N ILE A 534 0.04 10.44 11.52
CA ILE A 534 -1.41 10.65 11.67
C ILE A 534 -1.78 11.72 12.70
N ALA A 535 -0.82 12.20 13.52
CA ALA A 535 -0.96 13.33 14.42
C ALA A 535 -0.53 14.66 13.78
N GLU A 536 -0.28 14.66 12.47
CA GLU A 536 0.26 15.80 11.70
C GLU A 536 1.66 16.25 12.17
N GLN A 537 2.38 15.44 12.96
CA GLN A 537 3.74 15.71 13.37
C GLN A 537 4.71 15.34 12.23
N ILE A 538 5.78 16.11 12.12
CA ILE A 538 6.84 15.82 11.13
C ILE A 538 7.60 14.57 11.55
N ILE A 539 7.80 13.67 10.62
CA ILE A 539 8.70 12.53 10.76
C ILE A 539 10.09 13.00 10.36
N TRP A 540 11.01 12.95 11.33
CA TRP A 540 12.34 13.50 11.19
C TRP A 540 13.30 12.57 10.45
N PRO A 541 14.25 13.11 9.68
CA PRO A 541 15.22 12.31 8.96
C PRO A 541 16.26 11.71 9.89
N VAL A 542 16.71 10.50 9.56
CA VAL A 542 17.87 9.85 10.17
C VAL A 542 19.10 10.16 9.33
N ARG A 543 20.10 10.83 9.93
CA ARG A 543 21.37 11.14 9.29
C ARG A 543 22.42 10.12 9.65
N LEU A 544 23.27 9.75 8.70
CA LEU A 544 24.45 8.90 8.93
C LEU A 544 25.69 9.78 9.04
N VAL A 545 26.25 9.86 10.22
CA VAL A 545 27.41 10.73 10.55
C VAL A 545 28.63 9.86 10.79
N ILE A 546 29.72 10.15 10.09
CA ILE A 546 31.00 9.47 10.23
C ILE A 546 32.00 10.43 10.87
N GLU A 547 32.44 10.11 12.08
CA GLU A 547 33.42 10.91 12.84
C GLU A 547 34.82 10.29 12.88
N ASN A 548 34.94 9.02 12.42
CA ASN A 548 36.22 8.30 12.34
C ASN A 548 36.53 7.84 10.93
N LYS A 549 37.71 7.25 10.75
CA LYS A 549 38.11 6.63 9.50
C LYS A 549 37.32 5.33 9.28
N VAL A 550 36.72 5.22 8.09
CA VAL A 550 36.07 4.01 7.55
C VAL A 550 36.73 3.70 6.22
N GLU A 551 37.35 2.54 6.08
CA GLU A 551 38.00 2.15 4.82
C GLU A 551 36.95 1.91 3.72
N TYR A 552 35.90 1.15 4.05
CA TYR A 552 34.86 0.77 3.11
C TYR A 552 33.47 0.91 3.70
N LEU A 553 32.68 1.84 3.17
CA LEU A 553 31.26 1.99 3.45
C LEU A 553 30.45 1.48 2.26
N LYS A 554 29.62 0.47 2.46
CA LYS A 554 28.73 -0.05 1.43
C LYS A 554 27.26 0.09 1.84
N ILE A 555 26.47 0.65 0.95
CA ILE A 555 25.02 0.78 1.08
C ILE A 555 24.38 0.03 -0.09
N GLU A 556 23.62 -1.01 0.20
CA GLU A 556 23.03 -1.88 -0.81
C GLU A 556 21.53 -2.04 -0.59
N ARG A 557 20.74 -1.81 -1.63
CA ARG A 557 19.26 -1.94 -1.62
C ARG A 557 18.60 -1.28 -0.41
N SER A 558 19.09 -0.09 -0.08
CA SER A 558 18.67 0.66 1.11
C SER A 558 18.07 2.00 0.74
N ILE A 559 17.27 2.54 1.66
CA ILE A 559 16.79 3.92 1.60
C ILE A 559 17.47 4.65 2.74
N VAL A 560 18.18 5.72 2.44
CA VAL A 560 18.95 6.46 3.44
C VAL A 560 18.74 7.96 3.30
N GLY A 561 18.86 8.67 4.42
CA GLY A 561 18.93 10.12 4.44
C GLY A 561 20.33 10.64 4.10
N GLN A 562 20.71 11.75 4.72
CA GLN A 562 21.98 12.42 4.51
C GLN A 562 23.17 11.59 5.01
N ILE A 563 24.28 11.57 4.24
CA ILE A 563 25.56 10.95 4.60
C ILE A 563 26.60 12.07 4.71
N ILE A 564 27.15 12.27 5.91
CA ILE A 564 28.08 13.39 6.20
C ILE A 564 29.31 12.96 6.99
N LEU A 565 30.39 13.67 6.79
CA LEU A 565 31.59 13.61 7.61
C LEU A 565 31.54 14.71 8.69
N ARG A 566 32.00 14.38 9.89
CA ARG A 566 32.18 15.35 10.99
C ARG A 566 33.51 15.13 11.69
N GLY A 567 34.16 16.21 12.11
CA GLY A 567 35.44 16.15 12.81
C GLY A 567 36.55 15.55 11.98
N ASN A 568 37.12 14.42 12.41
CA ASN A 568 38.17 13.70 11.72
C ASN A 568 37.64 12.57 10.81
N GLY A 569 36.32 12.55 10.57
CA GLY A 569 35.69 11.53 9.75
C GLY A 569 36.27 11.45 8.35
N LEU A 570 36.53 10.24 7.88
CA LEU A 570 37.02 9.95 6.53
C LEU A 570 36.40 8.64 6.05
N ILE A 571 35.89 8.65 4.83
CA ILE A 571 35.53 7.41 4.12
C ILE A 571 36.48 7.28 2.94
N GLU A 572 37.24 6.20 2.86
CA GLU A 572 38.14 6.00 1.70
C GLU A 572 37.30 5.63 0.47
N HIS A 573 36.41 4.65 0.61
CA HIS A 573 35.53 4.18 -0.46
C HIS A 573 34.08 4.08 0.00
N LEU A 574 33.20 4.84 -0.65
CA LEU A 574 31.74 4.66 -0.53
C LEU A 574 31.23 3.95 -1.79
N GLU A 575 30.56 2.84 -1.60
CA GLU A 575 29.83 2.13 -2.66
C GLU A 575 28.33 2.12 -2.35
N VAL A 576 27.50 2.67 -3.23
CA VAL A 576 26.05 2.64 -3.12
C VAL A 576 25.47 1.89 -4.31
N ILE A 577 24.68 0.85 -4.04
CA ILE A 577 24.14 -0.05 -5.07
C ILE A 577 22.62 -0.18 -4.88
N ASP A 578 21.85 -0.07 -5.99
CA ASP A 578 20.40 -0.30 -6.03
C ASP A 578 19.65 0.41 -4.87
N SER A 579 20.01 1.65 -4.57
CA SER A 579 19.58 2.34 -3.36
C SER A 579 19.02 3.73 -3.64
N ILE A 580 18.34 4.29 -2.65
CA ILE A 580 17.81 5.67 -2.69
C ILE A 580 18.49 6.48 -1.57
N VAL A 581 19.02 7.65 -1.93
CA VAL A 581 19.51 8.65 -0.95
C VAL A 581 18.62 9.88 -1.09
N ASP A 582 17.89 10.24 -0.02
CA ASP A 582 16.89 11.30 -0.10
C ASP A 582 17.03 12.29 1.06
N VAL A 583 17.30 13.54 0.72
CA VAL A 583 17.24 14.68 1.65
C VAL A 583 16.21 15.71 1.20
N ARG A 584 15.81 15.67 -0.08
CA ARG A 584 14.96 16.69 -0.69
C ARG A 584 13.52 16.59 -0.22
N SER A 585 13.01 15.39 -0.02
CA SER A 585 11.63 15.19 0.44
C SER A 585 11.40 15.81 1.82
N HIS A 586 12.36 15.67 2.74
CA HIS A 586 12.28 16.29 4.06
C HIS A 586 12.40 17.82 3.98
N LEU A 587 13.34 18.35 3.21
CA LEU A 587 13.52 19.79 3.03
C LEU A 587 12.27 20.45 2.44
N ASN A 588 11.68 19.86 1.42
CA ASN A 588 10.44 20.36 0.82
C ASN A 588 9.30 20.43 1.84
N LEU A 589 9.18 19.42 2.70
CA LEU A 589 8.16 19.40 3.76
C LEU A 589 8.44 20.49 4.81
N TRP A 590 9.71 20.67 5.20
CA TRP A 590 10.13 21.66 6.17
C TRP A 590 9.87 23.08 5.67
N GLU A 591 10.30 23.40 4.44
CA GLU A 591 10.05 24.69 3.78
C GLU A 591 8.55 25.01 3.67
N GLN A 592 7.71 24.02 3.32
CA GLN A 592 6.25 24.19 3.24
C GLN A 592 5.58 24.39 4.61
N SER A 593 6.22 23.95 5.67
CA SER A 593 5.68 23.99 7.04
C SER A 593 6.03 25.26 7.79
N GLU A 594 6.85 26.16 7.21
CA GLU A 594 7.31 27.41 7.84
C GLU A 594 7.94 27.22 9.24
N ILE A 595 8.62 26.07 9.45
CA ILE A 595 9.25 25.74 10.73
C ILE A 595 10.56 26.51 10.86
N GLU A 596 10.75 27.17 11.98
CA GLU A 596 12.02 27.83 12.35
C GLU A 596 12.85 26.93 13.32
N PRO A 597 14.19 26.94 13.21
CA PRO A 597 14.99 27.65 12.18
C PRO A 597 14.85 27.05 10.79
N ALA A 598 14.99 27.91 9.76
CA ALA A 598 15.03 27.46 8.38
C ALA A 598 16.20 26.46 8.17
N PRO A 599 16.07 25.49 7.26
CA PRO A 599 17.11 24.50 7.01
C PRO A 599 18.40 25.20 6.54
N GLU A 600 19.55 24.77 7.08
CA GLU A 600 20.84 25.29 6.60
C GLU A 600 21.16 24.79 5.20
N PRO A 601 21.93 25.54 4.39
CA PRO A 601 22.32 25.12 3.03
C PRO A 601 23.02 23.75 2.98
N SER A 602 23.74 23.38 4.04
CA SER A 602 24.37 22.06 4.16
C SER A 602 23.38 20.89 4.19
N HIS A 603 22.12 21.13 4.47
CA HIS A 603 21.08 20.10 4.48
C HIS A 603 20.63 19.69 3.09
N SER A 604 20.88 20.50 2.03
CA SER A 604 20.58 20.11 0.63
C SER A 604 21.55 19.07 0.08
N ILE A 605 22.72 18.89 0.72
CA ILE A 605 23.74 17.96 0.26
C ILE A 605 23.43 16.56 0.78
N ALA A 606 23.06 15.66 -0.12
CA ALA A 606 22.73 14.26 0.21
C ALA A 606 23.98 13.45 0.58
N ILE A 607 25.05 13.64 -0.18
CA ILE A 607 26.35 12.97 0.03
C ILE A 607 27.42 14.05 0.13
N ASN A 608 27.93 14.30 1.31
CA ASN A 608 28.98 15.30 1.57
C ASN A 608 30.28 14.64 1.99
N LEU A 609 31.07 14.21 1.03
CA LEU A 609 32.29 13.43 1.20
C LEU A 609 33.44 13.98 0.35
N PRO A 610 33.93 15.21 0.60
CA PRO A 610 34.88 15.89 -0.28
C PRO A 610 36.26 15.23 -0.38
N SER A 611 36.55 14.25 0.47
CA SER A 611 37.85 13.52 0.48
C SER A 611 37.72 12.05 0.03
N SER A 612 36.53 11.62 -0.39
CA SER A 612 36.24 10.19 -0.60
C SER A 612 36.08 9.85 -2.08
N THR A 613 36.35 8.59 -2.42
CA THR A 613 35.97 8.00 -3.72
C THR A 613 34.59 7.38 -3.59
N VAL A 614 33.66 7.78 -4.45
CA VAL A 614 32.27 7.33 -4.41
C VAL A 614 31.89 6.60 -5.68
N THR A 615 31.28 5.42 -5.54
CA THR A 615 30.74 4.61 -6.62
C THR A 615 29.23 4.49 -6.45
N LEU A 616 28.45 4.95 -7.44
CA LEU A 616 27.00 4.84 -7.49
C LEU A 616 26.60 3.91 -8.63
N SER A 617 25.83 2.87 -8.33
CA SER A 617 25.34 1.90 -9.32
C SER A 617 23.86 1.60 -9.11
N GLY A 618 23.00 2.00 -10.05
CA GLY A 618 21.54 1.83 -9.90
C GLY A 618 20.93 2.69 -8.80
N VAL A 619 21.46 3.89 -8.55
CA VAL A 619 21.10 4.74 -7.39
C VAL A 619 20.28 5.94 -7.84
N THR A 620 19.28 6.29 -7.04
CA THR A 620 18.60 7.58 -7.17
C THR A 620 18.99 8.46 -5.98
N VAL A 621 19.57 9.63 -6.26
CA VAL A 621 19.94 10.63 -5.24
C VAL A 621 19.04 11.86 -5.39
N PHE A 622 18.25 12.16 -4.37
CA PHE A 622 17.48 13.37 -4.25
C PHE A 622 18.24 14.37 -3.35
N GLY A 623 19.03 15.22 -3.98
CA GLY A 623 19.89 16.21 -3.33
C GLY A 623 21.23 16.35 -4.02
N GLU A 624 22.07 17.24 -3.49
CA GLU A 624 23.39 17.55 -4.01
C GLU A 624 24.41 16.47 -3.62
N VAL A 625 25.44 16.29 -4.46
CA VAL A 625 26.55 15.36 -4.22
C VAL A 625 27.87 16.13 -4.27
N ASN A 626 28.62 16.13 -3.15
CA ASN A 626 29.94 16.74 -3.03
C ASN A 626 30.96 15.67 -2.65
N VAL A 627 31.87 15.34 -3.57
CA VAL A 627 32.81 14.21 -3.42
C VAL A 627 34.17 14.52 -4.06
N ASN A 628 35.19 13.74 -3.70
CA ASN A 628 36.49 13.85 -4.34
C ASN A 628 36.49 13.22 -5.75
N ARG A 629 36.06 11.95 -5.85
CA ARG A 629 35.94 11.20 -7.11
C ARG A 629 34.60 10.50 -7.20
N LEU A 630 33.98 10.52 -8.38
CA LEU A 630 32.68 9.90 -8.62
C LEU A 630 32.73 8.91 -9.80
N TRP A 631 32.34 7.66 -9.52
CA TRP A 631 32.00 6.66 -10.53
C TRP A 631 30.49 6.44 -10.51
N CYS A 632 29.83 6.73 -11.62
CA CYS A 632 28.37 6.69 -11.66
C CYS A 632 27.90 5.83 -12.84
N SER A 633 27.03 4.84 -12.58
CA SER A 633 26.43 4.00 -13.61
C SER A 633 24.94 3.77 -13.31
N ASN A 634 24.10 3.86 -14.34
CA ASN A 634 22.64 3.61 -14.23
C ASN A 634 21.96 4.37 -13.07
N SER A 635 22.41 5.59 -12.78
CA SER A 635 21.97 6.35 -11.60
C SER A 635 21.40 7.70 -12.00
N ILE A 636 20.56 8.23 -11.14
CA ILE A 636 19.91 9.54 -11.30
C ILE A 636 20.31 10.41 -10.11
N ILE A 637 20.85 11.59 -10.37
CA ILE A 637 21.11 12.62 -9.36
C ILE A 637 20.27 13.83 -9.75
N THR A 638 19.43 14.30 -8.83
CA THR A 638 18.44 15.34 -9.16
C THR A 638 18.98 16.75 -9.08
N GLU A 639 20.12 16.95 -8.38
CA GLU A 639 20.69 18.27 -8.12
C GLU A 639 22.18 18.35 -8.52
N MET A 640 22.88 19.37 -8.04
CA MET A 640 24.26 19.64 -8.40
C MET A 640 25.22 18.55 -7.93
N VAL A 641 26.21 18.28 -8.77
CA VAL A 641 27.32 17.38 -8.46
C VAL A 641 28.61 18.19 -8.47
N ASP A 642 29.29 18.22 -7.33
CA ASP A 642 30.60 18.83 -7.16
C ASP A 642 31.67 17.75 -6.97
N VAL A 643 32.64 17.70 -7.86
CA VAL A 643 33.74 16.73 -7.84
C VAL A 643 35.06 17.49 -7.82
N SER A 644 35.83 17.33 -6.75
CA SER A 644 37.04 18.11 -6.51
C SER A 644 38.28 17.59 -7.22
N ASP A 645 38.35 16.29 -7.58
CA ASP A 645 39.45 15.71 -8.36
C ASP A 645 38.97 15.45 -9.81
N THR A 646 39.53 16.14 -10.75
CA THR A 646 39.21 16.07 -12.20
C THR A 646 40.19 15.19 -12.96
#